data_87a25b86dbd3dce6d5a95f0cb8e5fa7c
#
_entry.id   87a25b86dbd3dce6d5a95f0cb8e5fa7c
#
_cell.length_a   1.000
_cell.length_b   1.000
_cell.length_c   1.000
_cell.angle_alpha   90.00
_cell.angle_beta   90.00
_cell.angle_gamma   90.00
#
_symmetry.space_group_name_H-M   'P 1'
#
loop_
_entity.id
_entity.type
_entity.pdbx_description
1 polymer ?
#
loop_
_entity_poly.entity_id
_entity_poly.type
_entity_poly.pdbx_seq_one_letter_code
_entity_poly.pdbx_strand_id
1 'polypeptide(L)'
;ETAKSLIQEAEETKASEEEVLIRKKIISEADLFKIKSKLIRVPLKEDVFPNKIEEYVFKKFPKDVIENYKIIPIEVEDNGKINIGAIYPESEKVREALEFIEKQEKIKYEVFLISFSNFEKVHKVLKDIDEEFSSPFLKRLTEKGYLKKEKAKEIEEKTEKGSKTIEEIILKEGLMPEDDLFEVKSDILDIPIKSDINTETIMESVLKLVPEDTANYYKMVPFGKIGDVIEVGMIAPENLRAREALRFLSRRNNFSYEIYLITLTTFKDISKQYRTFASEVGEALEDLDIEITDETKGEEIDMEKDIEKLAEEAPIVKIVTVLLRNAIEGRASDIHIEPTRTKLKIRFRVDGKLHASLFLPIETHLATVARIKILSGLKIDEQRLPQDGRFSAKMEGRNIDFRVSTFPTTLGEKVVIRSLDPAEGLKSMSDLGVTGKNLQILKSSIRRPTGMTLVTGPTGSGKTTTLYSALRTLNNESVNIVTLEDPVEYFIDGVSQSQVNSDIGYVFASGLRQILRQDPDIIMVGEIRDEETADLAVHASLTGHMVLSTLHTNNALGVIPRLIDMGIKPYLIPPALNTAMAQRLVRRICDKCKEPIVPTEEMRILITEELRGVPTETLKDYGVSSLSNIKLYKPKGCRYCSEEGFVGRIGVYEALRMTPDLGEIIMKSPTEKDLTAEAKSQRMVTLRQDGIIKAITGYTTIEEVLRVTGDGA
;
A
#
# COMPACT_ATOMS: atom_id res chain seq x y z
N GLU A 1 18.64 -37.42 24.86
CA GLU A 1 18.45 -37.68 23.39
C GLU A 1 17.00 -37.48 22.99
N THR A 2 16.00 -37.95 23.73
CA THR A 2 14.58 -37.86 23.43
C THR A 2 14.09 -36.38 23.37
N ALA A 3 14.53 -35.53 24.26
CA ALA A 3 14.11 -34.12 24.28
C ALA A 3 14.61 -33.34 23.06
N LYS A 4 15.84 -33.54 22.61
CA LYS A 4 16.39 -32.89 21.41
C LYS A 4 15.68 -33.31 20.14
N SER A 5 15.29 -34.60 20.02
CA SER A 5 14.54 -35.07 18.85
C SER A 5 13.13 -34.53 18.80
N LEU A 6 12.52 -34.24 19.94
CA LEU A 6 11.19 -33.63 20.03
C LEU A 6 11.20 -32.15 19.64
N ILE A 7 12.22 -31.41 20.07
CA ILE A 7 12.43 -30.00 19.69
C ILE A 7 12.65 -29.90 18.17
N GLN A 8 13.52 -30.77 17.62
CA GLN A 8 13.78 -30.78 16.19
C GLN A 8 12.51 -31.09 15.37
N GLU A 9 11.69 -32.04 15.83
CA GLU A 9 10.41 -32.37 15.16
C GLU A 9 9.41 -31.22 15.29
N ALA A 10 9.38 -30.50 16.38
CA ALA A 10 8.55 -29.30 16.54
C ALA A 10 8.94 -28.21 15.53
N GLU A 11 10.24 -27.97 15.34
CA GLU A 11 10.76 -27.04 14.34
C GLU A 11 10.43 -27.48 12.91
N GLU A 12 10.62 -28.75 12.56
CA GLU A 12 10.34 -29.30 11.24
C GLU A 12 8.84 -29.27 10.87
N THR A 13 7.96 -29.53 11.84
CA THR A 13 6.50 -29.58 11.64
C THR A 13 5.81 -28.24 11.87
N LYS A 14 6.53 -27.20 12.35
CA LYS A 14 5.97 -25.93 12.78
C LYS A 14 4.85 -26.07 13.84
N ALA A 15 4.89 -27.12 14.62
CA ALA A 15 4.01 -27.38 15.76
C ALA A 15 4.68 -26.95 17.07
N SER A 16 3.90 -26.65 18.11
CA SER A 16 4.48 -26.39 19.41
C SER A 16 5.03 -27.67 20.07
N GLU A 17 5.96 -27.53 21.01
CA GLU A 17 6.52 -28.66 21.75
C GLU A 17 5.40 -29.42 22.48
N GLU A 18 4.44 -28.70 23.03
CA GLU A 18 3.26 -29.25 23.70
C GLU A 18 2.40 -30.10 22.75
N GLU A 19 2.16 -29.62 21.54
CA GLU A 19 1.38 -30.37 20.54
C GLU A 19 2.11 -31.67 20.14
N VAL A 20 3.43 -31.64 19.99
CA VAL A 20 4.23 -32.83 19.67
C VAL A 20 4.19 -33.85 20.80
N LEU A 21 4.30 -33.40 22.06
CA LEU A 21 4.23 -34.26 23.24
C LEU A 21 2.88 -34.99 23.36
N ILE A 22 1.78 -34.26 23.13
CA ILE A 22 0.42 -34.83 23.18
C ILE A 22 0.21 -35.78 22.00
N ARG A 23 0.58 -35.39 20.78
CA ARG A 23 0.43 -36.19 19.56
C ARG A 23 1.15 -37.53 19.65
N LYS A 24 2.35 -37.54 20.26
CA LYS A 24 3.12 -38.78 20.50
C LYS A 24 2.64 -39.57 21.71
N LYS A 25 1.60 -39.10 22.42
CA LYS A 25 1.06 -39.73 23.62
C LYS A 25 2.11 -39.93 24.73
N ILE A 26 3.09 -39.04 24.82
CA ILE A 26 4.15 -39.06 25.86
C ILE A 26 3.56 -38.62 27.20
N ILE A 27 2.65 -37.65 27.17
CA ILE A 27 1.93 -37.12 28.30
C ILE A 27 0.50 -36.84 27.93
N SER A 28 -0.44 -36.98 28.88
CA SER A 28 -1.83 -36.55 28.65
C SER A 28 -1.93 -35.02 28.60
N GLU A 29 -2.86 -34.49 27.82
CA GLU A 29 -3.10 -33.04 27.73
C GLU A 29 -3.35 -32.44 29.11
N ALA A 30 -4.18 -33.10 29.91
CA ALA A 30 -4.54 -32.64 31.25
C ALA A 30 -3.32 -32.56 32.19
N ASP A 31 -2.46 -33.57 32.18
CA ASP A 31 -1.24 -33.57 33.02
C ASP A 31 -0.23 -32.55 32.54
N LEU A 32 -0.06 -32.40 31.23
CA LEU A 32 0.83 -31.41 30.65
C LEU A 32 0.45 -30.00 31.09
N PHE A 33 -0.84 -29.63 30.97
CA PHE A 33 -1.29 -28.29 31.33
C PHE A 33 -1.29 -28.07 32.86
N LYS A 34 -1.45 -29.11 33.68
CA LYS A 34 -1.22 -29.04 35.14
C LYS A 34 0.22 -28.74 35.50
N ILE A 35 1.16 -29.37 34.82
CA ILE A 35 2.60 -29.12 35.01
C ILE A 35 2.94 -27.70 34.52
N LYS A 36 2.45 -27.31 33.32
CA LYS A 36 2.65 -25.98 32.73
C LYS A 36 2.17 -24.88 33.65
N SER A 37 0.94 -24.99 34.18
CA SER A 37 0.37 -24.04 35.14
C SER A 37 1.29 -23.79 36.35
N LYS A 38 1.88 -24.86 36.93
CA LYS A 38 2.82 -24.74 38.05
C LYS A 38 4.14 -24.05 37.65
N LEU A 39 4.64 -24.35 36.46
CA LEU A 39 5.90 -23.78 35.95
C LEU A 39 5.76 -22.27 35.66
N ILE A 40 4.73 -21.87 34.97
CA ILE A 40 4.53 -20.45 34.55
C ILE A 40 3.79 -19.63 35.61
N ARG A 41 3.29 -20.24 36.67
CA ARG A 41 2.52 -19.63 37.78
C ARG A 41 1.25 -18.91 37.31
N VAL A 42 0.59 -19.44 36.29
CA VAL A 42 -0.70 -18.98 35.78
C VAL A 42 -1.76 -20.03 36.14
N PRO A 43 -2.90 -19.64 36.75
CA PRO A 43 -3.93 -20.61 37.16
C PRO A 43 -4.52 -21.33 35.94
N LEU A 44 -4.70 -22.67 36.07
CA LEU A 44 -5.32 -23.49 35.04
C LEU A 44 -6.84 -23.49 35.23
N LYS A 45 -7.59 -23.18 34.16
CA LYS A 45 -9.04 -23.32 34.12
C LYS A 45 -9.37 -24.63 33.40
N GLU A 46 -9.75 -25.65 34.19
CA GLU A 46 -10.03 -27.02 33.66
C GLU A 46 -11.39 -27.10 32.96
N ASP A 47 -12.40 -26.35 33.48
CA ASP A 47 -13.74 -26.32 32.94
C ASP A 47 -14.06 -24.96 32.33
N VAL A 48 -14.36 -24.95 31.03
CA VAL A 48 -14.79 -23.77 30.27
C VAL A 48 -16.16 -24.02 29.69
N PHE A 49 -17.10 -23.11 29.95
CA PHE A 49 -18.51 -23.20 29.54
C PHE A 49 -18.82 -22.13 28.47
N PRO A 50 -18.65 -22.43 27.18
CA PRO A 50 -18.85 -21.45 26.11
C PRO A 50 -20.22 -20.77 26.11
N ASN A 51 -21.26 -21.48 26.47
CA ASN A 51 -22.66 -21.01 26.47
C ASN A 51 -22.94 -19.92 27.56
N LYS A 52 -21.99 -19.63 28.43
CA LYS A 52 -22.10 -18.57 29.43
C LYS A 52 -21.49 -17.25 29.02
N ILE A 53 -20.89 -17.18 27.83
CA ILE A 53 -20.21 -16.00 27.32
C ILE A 53 -21.17 -15.29 26.35
N GLU A 54 -21.50 -14.04 26.65
CA GLU A 54 -22.39 -13.25 25.82
C GLU A 54 -21.68 -12.79 24.52
N GLU A 55 -22.38 -12.76 23.38
CA GLU A 55 -21.87 -12.44 22.06
C GLU A 55 -21.08 -11.11 22.01
N TYR A 56 -21.52 -10.08 22.76
CA TYR A 56 -20.85 -8.78 22.79
C TYR A 56 -19.42 -8.84 23.34
N VAL A 57 -19.10 -9.85 24.16
CA VAL A 57 -17.77 -10.04 24.73
C VAL A 57 -16.79 -10.52 23.66
N PHE A 58 -17.26 -11.44 22.81
CA PHE A 58 -16.44 -11.94 21.70
C PHE A 58 -16.12 -10.85 20.69
N LYS A 59 -17.04 -9.91 20.45
CA LYS A 59 -16.82 -8.78 19.52
C LYS A 59 -15.70 -7.83 19.93
N LYS A 60 -15.27 -7.88 21.21
CA LYS A 60 -14.13 -7.12 21.71
C LYS A 60 -12.77 -7.78 21.40
N PHE A 61 -12.78 -8.99 20.89
CA PHE A 61 -11.57 -9.73 20.54
C PHE A 61 -11.52 -9.94 19.02
N PRO A 62 -10.62 -9.26 18.28
CA PRO A 62 -10.45 -9.44 16.85
C PRO A 62 -10.13 -10.90 16.52
N LYS A 63 -10.70 -11.41 15.43
CA LYS A 63 -10.59 -12.83 15.03
C LYS A 63 -9.12 -13.23 14.77
N ASP A 64 -8.38 -12.37 14.13
CA ASP A 64 -6.94 -12.54 13.88
C ASP A 64 -6.14 -12.64 15.18
N VAL A 65 -6.54 -11.91 16.22
CA VAL A 65 -5.91 -11.99 17.55
C VAL A 65 -6.22 -13.33 18.21
N ILE A 66 -7.46 -13.79 18.17
CA ILE A 66 -7.86 -15.10 18.71
C ILE A 66 -7.09 -16.23 18.01
N GLU A 67 -7.06 -16.21 16.69
CA GLU A 67 -6.43 -17.26 15.89
C GLU A 67 -4.89 -17.27 15.98
N ASN A 68 -4.25 -16.09 15.94
CA ASN A 68 -2.79 -16.00 15.93
C ASN A 68 -2.15 -16.14 17.30
N TYR A 69 -2.79 -15.60 18.35
CA TYR A 69 -2.23 -15.60 19.70
C TYR A 69 -2.83 -16.68 20.60
N LYS A 70 -3.84 -17.43 20.13
CA LYS A 70 -4.53 -18.49 20.88
C LYS A 70 -5.05 -18.01 22.24
N ILE A 71 -5.68 -16.80 22.22
CA ILE A 71 -6.35 -16.20 23.39
C ILE A 71 -7.84 -16.07 23.10
N ILE A 72 -8.66 -16.31 24.11
CA ILE A 72 -10.12 -16.34 23.94
C ILE A 72 -10.81 -15.94 25.26
N PRO A 73 -11.89 -15.12 25.25
CA PRO A 73 -12.67 -14.87 26.46
C PRO A 73 -13.36 -16.18 26.91
N ILE A 74 -13.34 -16.45 28.21
CA ILE A 74 -13.89 -17.69 28.78
C ILE A 74 -15.00 -17.47 29.80
N GLU A 75 -15.09 -16.27 30.41
CA GLU A 75 -16.07 -15.93 31.42
C GLU A 75 -16.10 -14.42 31.64
N VAL A 76 -17.25 -13.89 32.09
CA VAL A 76 -17.36 -12.51 32.57
C VAL A 76 -17.82 -12.55 34.03
N GLU A 77 -17.07 -11.90 34.91
CA GLU A 77 -17.42 -11.77 36.31
C GLU A 77 -18.50 -10.71 36.54
N ASP A 78 -19.19 -10.80 37.66
CA ASP A 78 -20.26 -9.85 38.03
C ASP A 78 -19.80 -8.38 38.13
N ASN A 79 -18.50 -8.14 38.28
CA ASN A 79 -17.86 -6.82 38.29
C ASN A 79 -17.49 -6.30 36.90
N GLY A 80 -17.80 -7.03 35.83
CA GLY A 80 -17.51 -6.71 34.45
C GLY A 80 -16.07 -7.04 34.01
N LYS A 81 -15.27 -7.72 34.85
CA LYS A 81 -13.93 -8.20 34.53
C LYS A 81 -14.03 -9.44 33.60
N ILE A 82 -13.23 -9.50 32.56
CA ILE A 82 -13.25 -10.60 31.60
C ILE A 82 -12.12 -11.58 31.92
N ASN A 83 -12.46 -12.83 32.15
CA ASN A 83 -11.51 -13.91 32.28
C ASN A 83 -11.13 -14.40 30.88
N ILE A 84 -9.83 -14.38 30.58
CA ILE A 84 -9.28 -14.72 29.27
C ILE A 84 -8.49 -16.02 29.38
N GLY A 85 -8.84 -16.99 28.56
CA GLY A 85 -8.08 -18.21 28.38
C GLY A 85 -6.98 -18.03 27.35
N ALA A 86 -5.75 -18.42 27.68
CA ALA A 86 -4.62 -18.45 26.77
C ALA A 86 -3.92 -19.81 26.81
N ILE A 87 -3.48 -20.30 25.64
CA ILE A 87 -2.67 -21.53 25.55
C ILE A 87 -1.21 -21.23 25.93
N TYR A 88 -0.73 -20.03 25.57
CA TYR A 88 0.66 -19.57 25.79
C TYR A 88 0.70 -18.24 26.55
N PRO A 89 0.19 -18.17 27.79
CA PRO A 89 0.14 -16.92 28.56
C PRO A 89 1.52 -16.37 28.92
N GLU A 90 2.57 -17.19 28.86
CA GLU A 90 3.97 -16.81 29.06
C GLU A 90 4.57 -16.05 27.87
N SER A 91 3.96 -16.12 26.71
CA SER A 91 4.45 -15.46 25.49
C SER A 91 4.34 -13.93 25.61
N GLU A 92 5.43 -13.23 25.30
CA GLU A 92 5.46 -11.76 25.26
C GLU A 92 4.44 -11.20 24.27
N LYS A 93 4.31 -11.83 23.11
CA LYS A 93 3.31 -11.47 22.10
C LYS A 93 1.86 -11.56 22.57
N VAL A 94 1.56 -12.57 23.41
CA VAL A 94 0.23 -12.72 24.02
C VAL A 94 -0.03 -11.58 25.00
N ARG A 95 0.98 -11.19 25.77
CA ARG A 95 0.88 -10.09 26.74
C ARG A 95 0.65 -8.76 26.05
N GLU A 96 1.44 -8.46 25.00
CA GLU A 96 1.27 -7.26 24.18
C GLU A 96 -0.12 -7.18 23.52
N ALA A 97 -0.62 -8.30 22.97
CA ALA A 97 -1.94 -8.37 22.37
C ALA A 97 -3.05 -8.08 23.40
N LEU A 98 -2.91 -8.61 24.63
CA LEU A 98 -3.88 -8.36 25.70
C LEU A 98 -3.84 -6.91 26.21
N GLU A 99 -2.67 -6.32 26.36
CA GLU A 99 -2.52 -4.91 26.71
C GLU A 99 -3.12 -3.98 25.64
N PHE A 100 -2.97 -4.36 24.37
CA PHE A 100 -3.58 -3.63 23.26
C PHE A 100 -5.13 -3.67 23.35
N ILE A 101 -5.70 -4.86 23.57
CA ILE A 101 -7.17 -5.03 23.73
C ILE A 101 -7.67 -4.27 24.97
N GLU A 102 -6.96 -4.34 26.08
CA GLU A 102 -7.31 -3.61 27.31
C GLU A 102 -7.43 -2.11 27.06
N LYS A 103 -6.46 -1.53 26.36
CA LYS A 103 -6.42 -0.10 26.03
C LYS A 103 -7.50 0.30 25.01
N GLN A 104 -7.70 -0.52 23.99
CA GLN A 104 -8.65 -0.22 22.90
C GLN A 104 -10.10 -0.37 23.36
N GLU A 105 -10.41 -1.47 24.02
CA GLU A 105 -11.78 -1.84 24.43
C GLU A 105 -12.14 -1.39 25.86
N LYS A 106 -11.18 -0.80 26.59
CA LYS A 106 -11.32 -0.34 27.98
C LYS A 106 -11.87 -1.43 28.92
N ILE A 107 -11.38 -2.66 28.73
CA ILE A 107 -11.77 -3.82 29.54
C ILE A 107 -10.74 -4.07 30.64
N LYS A 108 -11.20 -4.64 31.77
CA LYS A 108 -10.31 -5.25 32.77
C LYS A 108 -10.32 -6.75 32.59
N TYR A 109 -9.18 -7.38 32.64
CA TYR A 109 -9.07 -8.82 32.39
C TYR A 109 -8.23 -9.54 33.45
N GLU A 110 -8.38 -10.87 33.47
CA GLU A 110 -7.47 -11.81 34.14
C GLU A 110 -7.18 -12.97 33.21
N VAL A 111 -5.93 -13.45 33.23
CA VAL A 111 -5.48 -14.48 32.31
C VAL A 111 -5.39 -15.83 33.00
N PHE A 112 -5.96 -16.84 32.37
CA PHE A 112 -5.95 -18.23 32.80
C PHE A 112 -5.31 -19.09 31.72
N LEU A 113 -4.55 -20.09 32.15
CA LEU A 113 -4.08 -21.14 31.24
C LEU A 113 -5.29 -22.04 30.90
N ILE A 114 -5.45 -22.36 29.61
CA ILE A 114 -6.44 -23.32 29.13
C ILE A 114 -5.78 -24.36 28.23
N SER A 115 -6.35 -25.55 28.15
CA SER A 115 -5.90 -26.62 27.27
C SER A 115 -6.32 -26.35 25.79
N PHE A 116 -5.66 -27.03 24.83
CA PHE A 116 -6.06 -27.01 23.43
C PHE A 116 -7.52 -27.42 23.25
N SER A 117 -7.94 -28.50 23.92
CA SER A 117 -9.32 -29.00 23.88
C SER A 117 -10.33 -27.95 24.37
N ASN A 118 -10.00 -27.19 25.39
CA ASN A 118 -10.86 -26.12 25.90
C ASN A 118 -10.87 -24.89 24.97
N PHE A 119 -9.74 -24.55 24.39
CA PHE A 119 -9.67 -23.50 23.38
C PHE A 119 -10.55 -23.86 22.17
N GLU A 120 -10.42 -25.07 21.62
CA GLU A 120 -11.22 -25.55 20.49
C GLU A 120 -12.73 -25.56 20.77
N LYS A 121 -13.15 -25.94 21.99
CA LYS A 121 -14.57 -25.88 22.39
C LYS A 121 -15.15 -24.48 22.31
N VAL A 122 -14.44 -23.47 22.82
CA VAL A 122 -14.89 -22.08 22.79
C VAL A 122 -14.79 -21.51 21.38
N HIS A 123 -13.71 -21.82 20.67
CA HIS A 123 -13.48 -21.38 19.31
C HIS A 123 -14.51 -21.92 18.31
N LYS A 124 -14.99 -23.16 18.55
CA LYS A 124 -16.08 -23.74 17.75
C LYS A 124 -17.39 -22.95 17.95
N VAL A 125 -17.75 -22.61 19.19
CA VAL A 125 -18.93 -21.78 19.46
C VAL A 125 -18.80 -20.39 18.86
N LEU A 126 -17.59 -19.82 18.87
CA LEU A 126 -17.27 -18.57 18.17
C LEU A 126 -17.50 -18.68 16.66
N LYS A 127 -17.04 -19.77 16.04
CA LYS A 127 -17.33 -20.04 14.62
C LYS A 127 -18.82 -20.18 14.37
N ASP A 128 -19.52 -20.87 15.23
CA ASP A 128 -20.98 -21.03 15.14
C ASP A 128 -21.74 -19.69 15.35
N ILE A 129 -21.21 -18.76 16.16
CA ILE A 129 -21.76 -17.41 16.35
C ILE A 129 -21.44 -16.51 15.14
N ASP A 130 -20.24 -16.58 14.59
CA ASP A 130 -19.83 -15.84 13.38
C ASP A 130 -20.44 -16.42 12.10
N GLU A 131 -20.76 -17.73 12.09
CA GLU A 131 -21.42 -18.41 10.97
C GLU A 131 -22.93 -18.14 10.90
N GLU A 132 -23.51 -17.34 11.83
CA GLU A 132 -24.94 -17.09 11.75
C GLU A 132 -25.33 -16.35 10.48
N PHE A 133 -24.56 -15.37 10.03
CA PHE A 133 -24.66 -14.73 8.69
C PHE A 133 -23.45 -13.80 8.48
N SER A 134 -22.75 -13.94 7.37
CA SER A 134 -21.70 -12.99 6.94
C SER A 134 -22.31 -11.67 6.44
N SER A 135 -23.59 -11.71 6.03
CA SER A 135 -24.35 -10.53 5.59
C SER A 135 -25.15 -9.91 6.75
N PRO A 136 -24.83 -8.67 7.16
CA PRO A 136 -25.63 -7.93 8.15
C PRO A 136 -27.10 -7.77 7.73
N PHE A 137 -27.37 -7.74 6.43
CA PHE A 137 -28.70 -7.63 5.87
C PHE A 137 -29.53 -8.89 6.11
N LEU A 138 -28.98 -10.09 5.82
CA LEU A 138 -29.67 -11.35 6.10
C LEU A 138 -29.93 -11.55 7.60
N LYS A 139 -28.99 -11.17 8.45
CA LYS A 139 -29.14 -11.21 9.90
C LYS A 139 -30.34 -10.36 10.35
N ARG A 140 -30.45 -9.13 9.86
CA ARG A 140 -31.56 -8.23 10.19
C ARG A 140 -32.92 -8.70 9.67
N LEU A 141 -32.96 -9.27 8.45
CA LEU A 141 -34.21 -9.85 7.91
C LEU A 141 -34.70 -11.02 8.75
N THR A 142 -33.77 -11.81 9.30
CA THR A 142 -34.09 -12.93 10.19
C THR A 142 -34.53 -12.45 11.58
N GLU A 143 -33.85 -11.47 12.16
CA GLU A 143 -34.19 -10.85 13.44
C GLU A 143 -35.59 -10.18 13.41
N LYS A 144 -35.94 -9.53 12.29
CA LYS A 144 -37.26 -8.91 12.08
C LYS A 144 -38.37 -9.93 11.68
N GLY A 145 -38.01 -11.21 11.50
CA GLY A 145 -38.93 -12.29 11.17
C GLY A 145 -39.39 -12.38 9.72
N TYR A 146 -38.77 -11.64 8.81
CA TYR A 146 -39.06 -11.69 7.37
C TYR A 146 -38.55 -12.97 6.70
N LEU A 147 -37.45 -13.54 7.21
CA LEU A 147 -36.87 -14.79 6.72
C LEU A 147 -36.65 -15.78 7.87
N LYS A 148 -36.88 -17.07 7.59
CA LYS A 148 -36.48 -18.15 8.50
C LYS A 148 -34.96 -18.37 8.42
N LYS A 149 -34.32 -18.74 9.56
CA LYS A 149 -32.87 -18.95 9.65
C LYS A 149 -32.31 -19.92 8.59
N GLU A 150 -33.02 -21.02 8.37
CA GLU A 150 -32.61 -22.04 7.40
C GLU A 150 -32.59 -21.48 5.98
N LYS A 151 -33.59 -20.64 5.65
CA LYS A 151 -33.70 -20.03 4.31
C LYS A 151 -32.67 -18.94 4.09
N ALA A 152 -32.33 -18.18 5.12
CA ALA A 152 -31.30 -17.17 5.05
C ALA A 152 -29.89 -17.80 4.81
N LYS A 153 -29.58 -18.94 5.45
CA LYS A 153 -28.34 -19.69 5.19
C LYS A 153 -28.29 -20.23 3.76
N GLU A 154 -29.38 -20.76 3.24
CA GLU A 154 -29.48 -21.22 1.86
C GLU A 154 -29.20 -20.09 0.85
N ILE A 155 -29.72 -18.90 1.13
CA ILE A 155 -29.49 -17.70 0.29
C ILE A 155 -28.02 -17.28 0.35
N GLU A 156 -27.41 -17.29 1.52
CA GLU A 156 -26.02 -16.94 1.72
C GLU A 156 -25.08 -17.88 0.95
N GLU A 157 -25.28 -19.19 1.07
CA GLU A 157 -24.50 -20.18 0.32
C GLU A 157 -24.68 -20.04 -1.21
N LYS A 158 -25.88 -19.70 -1.69
CA LYS A 158 -26.13 -19.45 -3.11
C LYS A 158 -25.44 -18.19 -3.60
N THR A 159 -25.32 -17.17 -2.73
CA THR A 159 -24.64 -15.92 -3.05
C THR A 159 -23.12 -16.12 -3.13
N GLU A 160 -22.52 -16.90 -2.23
CA GLU A 160 -21.09 -17.21 -2.24
C GLU A 160 -20.65 -18.05 -3.43
N LYS A 161 -21.50 -18.98 -3.87
CA LYS A 161 -21.21 -19.90 -4.99
C LYS A 161 -21.59 -19.34 -6.37
N GLY A 162 -22.30 -18.21 -6.44
CA GLY A 162 -22.85 -17.64 -7.66
C GLY A 162 -22.55 -16.18 -7.90
N SER A 163 -22.94 -15.67 -9.08
CA SER A 163 -22.83 -14.25 -9.47
C SER A 163 -24.07 -13.41 -9.11
N LYS A 164 -25.01 -13.94 -8.30
CA LYS A 164 -26.26 -13.26 -7.94
C LYS A 164 -26.17 -12.60 -6.58
N THR A 165 -26.84 -11.44 -6.45
CA THR A 165 -26.94 -10.76 -5.16
C THR A 165 -28.02 -11.40 -4.27
N ILE A 166 -27.99 -11.12 -2.98
CA ILE A 166 -28.99 -11.58 -2.00
C ILE A 166 -30.39 -11.15 -2.44
N GLU A 167 -30.55 -9.94 -2.89
CA GLU A 167 -31.80 -9.34 -3.37
C GLU A 167 -32.34 -10.11 -4.59
N GLU A 168 -31.49 -10.40 -5.57
CA GLU A 168 -31.86 -11.18 -6.75
C GLU A 168 -32.39 -12.58 -6.39
N ILE A 169 -31.82 -13.20 -5.36
CA ILE A 169 -32.28 -14.52 -4.91
C ILE A 169 -33.63 -14.43 -4.19
N ILE A 170 -33.77 -13.46 -3.26
CA ILE A 170 -35.01 -13.26 -2.49
C ILE A 170 -36.19 -12.97 -3.44
N LEU A 171 -35.99 -12.11 -4.43
CA LEU A 171 -37.01 -11.73 -5.40
C LEU A 171 -37.34 -12.90 -6.36
N LYS A 172 -36.32 -13.62 -6.82
CA LYS A 172 -36.52 -14.78 -7.73
C LYS A 172 -37.29 -15.91 -7.06
N GLU A 173 -37.10 -16.11 -5.76
CA GLU A 173 -37.81 -17.13 -5.00
C GLU A 173 -39.18 -16.65 -4.46
N GLY A 174 -39.55 -15.38 -4.73
CA GLY A 174 -40.83 -14.81 -4.33
C GLY A 174 -41.04 -14.69 -2.83
N LEU A 175 -39.95 -14.53 -2.07
CA LEU A 175 -39.98 -14.52 -0.61
C LEU A 175 -40.50 -13.20 -0.05
N MET A 176 -40.34 -12.11 -0.79
CA MET A 176 -40.77 -10.76 -0.42
C MET A 176 -41.01 -9.91 -1.67
N PRO A 177 -42.01 -8.98 -1.67
CA PRO A 177 -42.15 -7.96 -2.70
C PRO A 177 -40.93 -7.07 -2.79
N GLU A 178 -40.64 -6.56 -4.00
CA GLU A 178 -39.44 -5.75 -4.25
C GLU A 178 -39.43 -4.46 -3.42
N ASP A 179 -40.53 -3.74 -3.41
CA ASP A 179 -40.64 -2.47 -2.69
C ASP A 179 -40.43 -2.66 -1.19
N ASP A 180 -41.06 -3.68 -0.58
CA ASP A 180 -40.91 -3.99 0.84
C ASP A 180 -39.48 -4.38 1.19
N LEU A 181 -38.80 -5.13 0.31
CA LEU A 181 -37.41 -5.55 0.49
C LEU A 181 -36.46 -4.35 0.53
N PHE A 182 -36.65 -3.41 -0.40
CA PHE A 182 -35.77 -2.24 -0.49
C PHE A 182 -36.10 -1.18 0.56
N GLU A 183 -37.36 -1.04 1.01
CA GLU A 183 -37.71 -0.22 2.18
C GLU A 183 -37.01 -0.72 3.45
N VAL A 184 -37.14 -2.01 3.73
CA VAL A 184 -36.45 -2.63 4.89
C VAL A 184 -34.94 -2.45 4.78
N LYS A 185 -34.37 -2.55 3.58
CA LYS A 185 -32.95 -2.36 3.35
C LYS A 185 -32.50 -0.91 3.57
N SER A 186 -33.29 0.06 3.11
CA SER A 186 -33.08 1.49 3.35
C SER A 186 -33.02 1.80 4.86
N ASP A 187 -33.97 1.29 5.62
CA ASP A 187 -34.03 1.45 7.08
C ASP A 187 -32.80 0.85 7.80
N ILE A 188 -32.31 -0.29 7.32
CA ILE A 188 -31.17 -0.99 7.93
C ILE A 188 -29.85 -0.28 7.66
N LEU A 189 -29.68 0.25 6.44
CA LEU A 189 -28.42 0.84 5.98
C LEU A 189 -28.35 2.35 6.19
N ASP A 190 -29.45 2.99 6.59
CA ASP A 190 -29.61 4.46 6.67
C ASP A 190 -29.20 5.15 5.35
N ILE A 191 -29.63 4.56 4.22
CA ILE A 191 -29.38 5.07 2.88
C ILE A 191 -30.73 5.34 2.22
N PRO A 192 -30.99 6.58 1.74
CA PRO A 192 -32.27 6.93 1.14
C PRO A 192 -32.54 6.13 -0.14
N ILE A 193 -33.77 5.62 -0.26
CA ILE A 193 -34.26 5.00 -1.49
C ILE A 193 -34.72 6.08 -2.49
N LYS A 194 -34.40 5.87 -3.76
CA LYS A 194 -34.83 6.74 -4.85
C LYS A 194 -35.72 5.90 -5.79
N SER A 195 -37.03 6.11 -5.72
CA SER A 195 -38.03 5.41 -6.55
C SER A 195 -38.45 6.21 -7.78
N ASP A 196 -38.46 7.55 -7.68
CA ASP A 196 -38.93 8.43 -8.73
C ASP A 196 -37.81 8.86 -9.70
N ILE A 197 -37.15 7.88 -10.31
CA ILE A 197 -36.12 8.16 -11.32
C ILE A 197 -36.78 8.14 -12.72
N ASN A 198 -36.75 9.29 -13.41
CA ASN A 198 -37.12 9.30 -14.79
C ASN A 198 -36.02 8.68 -15.65
N THR A 199 -36.14 7.39 -15.91
CA THR A 199 -35.16 6.61 -16.62
C THR A 199 -35.00 7.02 -18.09
N GLU A 200 -35.98 7.69 -18.70
CA GLU A 200 -35.93 8.10 -20.12
C GLU A 200 -35.10 9.37 -20.35
N THR A 201 -34.79 10.14 -19.31
CA THR A 201 -34.14 11.47 -19.43
C THR A 201 -32.71 11.51 -18.90
N ILE A 202 -32.10 10.35 -18.63
CA ILE A 202 -30.71 10.29 -18.13
C ILE A 202 -29.75 10.70 -19.25
N MET A 203 -28.96 11.75 -19.02
CA MET A 203 -27.98 12.21 -19.99
C MET A 203 -26.89 11.16 -20.23
N GLU A 204 -26.59 10.90 -21.50
CA GLU A 204 -25.51 9.96 -21.89
C GLU A 204 -24.17 10.30 -21.24
N SER A 205 -23.85 11.58 -21.07
CA SER A 205 -22.64 12.06 -20.38
C SER A 205 -22.60 11.65 -18.91
N VAL A 206 -23.74 11.40 -18.26
CA VAL A 206 -23.83 10.91 -16.88
C VAL A 206 -23.64 9.39 -16.87
N LEU A 207 -24.27 8.67 -17.80
CA LEU A 207 -24.10 7.21 -17.92
C LEU A 207 -22.65 6.81 -18.20
N LYS A 208 -21.95 7.55 -19.05
CA LYS A 208 -20.52 7.31 -19.37
C LYS A 208 -19.57 7.43 -18.18
N LEU A 209 -19.97 8.05 -17.07
CA LEU A 209 -19.14 8.17 -15.87
C LEU A 209 -18.93 6.83 -15.14
N VAL A 210 -19.85 5.88 -15.33
CA VAL A 210 -19.71 4.50 -14.82
C VAL A 210 -19.79 3.56 -16.01
N PRO A 211 -18.71 2.87 -16.41
CA PRO A 211 -18.74 1.92 -17.53
C PRO A 211 -19.76 0.81 -17.33
N GLU A 212 -20.40 0.35 -18.42
CA GLU A 212 -21.47 -0.66 -18.40
C GLU A 212 -21.07 -1.94 -17.65
N ASP A 213 -19.86 -2.47 -17.89
CA ASP A 213 -19.37 -3.67 -17.21
C ASP A 213 -19.24 -3.45 -15.69
N THR A 214 -18.76 -2.27 -15.29
CA THR A 214 -18.66 -1.90 -13.88
C THR A 214 -20.04 -1.73 -13.27
N ALA A 215 -20.97 -1.10 -14.00
CA ALA A 215 -22.37 -0.94 -13.61
C ALA A 215 -23.04 -2.31 -13.40
N ASN A 216 -22.91 -3.21 -14.36
CA ASN A 216 -23.50 -4.54 -14.30
C ASN A 216 -22.87 -5.44 -13.26
N TYR A 217 -21.54 -5.38 -13.06
CA TYR A 217 -20.85 -6.22 -12.09
C TYR A 217 -21.13 -5.81 -10.65
N TYR A 218 -21.07 -4.50 -10.36
CA TYR A 218 -21.29 -3.98 -9.01
C TYR A 218 -22.73 -3.57 -8.72
N LYS A 219 -23.63 -3.72 -9.70
CA LYS A 219 -25.05 -3.32 -9.62
C LYS A 219 -25.19 -1.87 -9.15
N MET A 220 -24.46 -0.96 -9.83
CA MET A 220 -24.49 0.48 -9.59
C MET A 220 -24.63 1.25 -10.90
N VAL A 221 -25.47 2.29 -10.92
CA VAL A 221 -25.72 3.12 -12.11
C VAL A 221 -25.79 4.60 -11.73
N PRO A 222 -25.17 5.51 -12.48
CA PRO A 222 -25.40 6.94 -12.32
C PRO A 222 -26.71 7.30 -13.02
N PHE A 223 -27.57 8.08 -12.36
CA PHE A 223 -28.88 8.42 -12.90
C PHE A 223 -29.20 9.92 -12.88
N GLY A 224 -28.39 10.73 -12.21
CA GLY A 224 -28.62 12.17 -12.13
C GLY A 224 -27.34 12.95 -11.90
N LYS A 225 -27.41 14.26 -12.18
CA LYS A 225 -26.36 15.22 -11.88
C LYS A 225 -26.97 16.49 -11.32
N ILE A 226 -26.57 16.86 -10.10
CA ILE A 226 -26.97 18.11 -9.44
C ILE A 226 -25.71 18.95 -9.21
N GLY A 227 -25.50 19.99 -10.03
CA GLY A 227 -24.26 20.75 -10.04
C GLY A 227 -23.07 19.85 -10.43
N ASP A 228 -22.07 19.71 -9.53
CA ASP A 228 -20.91 18.82 -9.72
C ASP A 228 -21.08 17.45 -9.03
N VAL A 229 -22.25 17.16 -8.49
CA VAL A 229 -22.54 15.92 -7.77
C VAL A 229 -23.32 14.96 -8.65
N ILE A 230 -22.83 13.75 -8.82
CA ILE A 230 -23.49 12.67 -9.56
C ILE A 230 -24.31 11.83 -8.57
N GLU A 231 -25.58 11.64 -8.86
CA GLU A 231 -26.44 10.71 -8.11
C GLU A 231 -26.21 9.29 -8.63
N VAL A 232 -25.78 8.38 -7.77
CA VAL A 232 -25.47 6.99 -8.11
C VAL A 232 -26.40 6.04 -7.35
N GLY A 233 -27.19 5.28 -8.09
CA GLY A 233 -28.05 4.23 -7.55
C GLY A 233 -27.28 2.91 -7.38
N MET A 234 -27.42 2.27 -6.26
CA MET A 234 -26.82 0.97 -5.96
C MET A 234 -27.85 0.00 -5.39
N ILE A 235 -27.79 -1.27 -5.80
CA ILE A 235 -28.60 -2.34 -5.22
C ILE A 235 -28.01 -2.79 -3.87
N ALA A 236 -26.68 -2.90 -3.78
CA ALA A 236 -25.97 -3.34 -2.61
C ALA A 236 -24.89 -2.31 -2.20
N PRO A 237 -25.29 -1.17 -1.62
CA PRO A 237 -24.37 -0.10 -1.21
C PRO A 237 -23.46 -0.50 -0.04
N GLU A 238 -23.75 -1.58 0.68
CA GLU A 238 -22.89 -2.18 1.70
C GLU A 238 -21.67 -2.93 1.10
N ASN A 239 -21.68 -3.21 -0.20
CA ASN A 239 -20.57 -3.86 -0.88
C ASN A 239 -19.36 -2.91 -0.95
N LEU A 240 -18.35 -3.17 -0.12
CA LEU A 240 -17.14 -2.35 -0.04
C LEU A 240 -16.41 -2.26 -1.38
N ARG A 241 -16.38 -3.35 -2.16
CA ARG A 241 -15.72 -3.37 -3.48
C ARG A 241 -16.43 -2.47 -4.49
N ALA A 242 -17.77 -2.43 -4.44
CA ALA A 242 -18.56 -1.53 -5.26
C ALA A 242 -18.29 -0.06 -4.91
N ARG A 243 -18.22 0.28 -3.63
CA ARG A 243 -17.86 1.63 -3.17
C ARG A 243 -16.43 2.01 -3.56
N GLU A 244 -15.49 1.09 -3.50
CA GLU A 244 -14.11 1.33 -3.94
C GLU A 244 -14.03 1.59 -5.45
N ALA A 245 -14.76 0.81 -6.26
CA ALA A 245 -14.85 1.03 -7.69
C ALA A 245 -15.46 2.40 -8.02
N LEU A 246 -16.54 2.79 -7.33
CA LEU A 246 -17.14 4.10 -7.49
C LEU A 246 -16.21 5.24 -7.09
N ARG A 247 -15.46 5.11 -6.00
CA ARG A 247 -14.43 6.07 -5.60
C ARG A 247 -13.36 6.26 -6.67
N PHE A 248 -12.91 5.16 -7.26
CA PHE A 248 -11.93 5.21 -8.35
C PHE A 248 -12.48 5.99 -9.56
N LEU A 249 -13.72 5.68 -9.99
CA LEU A 249 -14.37 6.37 -11.10
C LEU A 249 -14.59 7.86 -10.82
N SER A 250 -14.97 8.21 -9.59
CA SER A 250 -15.13 9.59 -9.13
C SER A 250 -13.83 10.39 -9.25
N ARG A 251 -12.72 9.80 -8.82
CA ARG A 251 -11.39 10.44 -8.97
C ARG A 251 -10.99 10.61 -10.42
N ARG A 252 -11.17 9.56 -11.21
CA ARG A 252 -10.80 9.52 -12.62
C ARG A 252 -11.54 10.59 -13.43
N ASN A 253 -12.84 10.67 -13.24
CA ASN A 253 -13.70 11.55 -14.00
C ASN A 253 -13.97 12.90 -13.30
N ASN A 254 -13.25 13.18 -12.21
CA ASN A 254 -13.28 14.42 -11.41
C ASN A 254 -14.71 14.86 -11.02
N PHE A 255 -15.55 13.90 -10.58
CA PHE A 255 -16.90 14.17 -10.11
C PHE A 255 -17.08 13.81 -8.63
N SER A 256 -18.01 14.50 -7.99
CA SER A 256 -18.52 14.14 -6.68
C SER A 256 -19.75 13.27 -6.83
N TYR A 257 -20.05 12.40 -5.85
CA TYR A 257 -21.21 11.53 -5.94
C TYR A 257 -21.97 11.42 -4.61
N GLU A 258 -23.24 11.13 -4.71
CA GLU A 258 -24.13 10.68 -3.62
C GLU A 258 -24.69 9.31 -3.96
N ILE A 259 -24.76 8.43 -2.93
CA ILE A 259 -25.24 7.06 -3.12
C ILE A 259 -26.70 6.98 -2.64
N TYR A 260 -27.52 6.42 -3.49
CA TYR A 260 -28.92 6.11 -3.25
C TYR A 260 -29.17 4.62 -3.39
N LEU A 261 -30.09 4.10 -2.64
CA LEU A 261 -30.60 2.74 -2.82
C LEU A 261 -31.63 2.78 -3.96
N ILE A 262 -31.52 1.86 -4.91
CA ILE A 262 -32.47 1.69 -6.02
C ILE A 262 -32.93 0.25 -6.11
N THR A 263 -34.13 0.03 -6.64
CA THR A 263 -34.69 -1.31 -6.86
C THR A 263 -33.99 -2.03 -8.02
N LEU A 264 -34.11 -3.35 -8.08
CA LEU A 264 -33.58 -4.16 -9.17
C LEU A 264 -34.24 -3.82 -10.50
N THR A 265 -35.54 -3.50 -10.45
CA THR A 265 -36.32 -3.04 -11.62
C THR A 265 -35.79 -1.73 -12.14
N THR A 266 -35.60 -0.72 -11.30
CA THR A 266 -35.00 0.58 -11.67
C THR A 266 -33.61 0.40 -12.24
N PHE A 267 -32.77 -0.44 -11.60
CA PHE A 267 -31.44 -0.76 -12.11
C PHE A 267 -31.49 -1.33 -13.53
N LYS A 268 -32.37 -2.30 -13.79
CA LYS A 268 -32.52 -2.91 -15.11
C LYS A 268 -32.97 -1.92 -16.17
N ASP A 269 -33.88 -1.00 -15.83
CA ASP A 269 -34.38 -0.01 -16.77
C ASP A 269 -33.31 1.01 -17.15
N ILE A 270 -32.52 1.46 -16.20
CA ILE A 270 -31.35 2.31 -16.48
C ILE A 270 -30.28 1.55 -17.29
N SER A 271 -30.02 0.28 -16.93
CA SER A 271 -29.03 -0.55 -17.62
C SER A 271 -29.38 -0.81 -19.09
N LYS A 272 -30.65 -0.76 -19.49
CA LYS A 272 -31.06 -0.87 -20.89
C LYS A 272 -30.51 0.27 -21.76
N GLN A 273 -30.27 1.45 -21.19
CA GLN A 273 -29.73 2.59 -21.91
C GLN A 273 -28.25 2.45 -22.26
N TYR A 274 -27.49 1.61 -21.51
CA TYR A 274 -26.12 1.26 -21.90
C TYR A 274 -26.06 0.40 -23.18
N ARG A 275 -27.14 -0.30 -23.53
CA ARG A 275 -27.15 -1.17 -24.71
C ARG A 275 -27.00 -0.42 -26.02
N THR A 276 -27.31 0.86 -26.06
CA THR A 276 -27.04 1.71 -27.23
C THR A 276 -25.56 2.00 -27.38
N PHE A 277 -24.82 1.98 -26.27
CA PHE A 277 -23.36 2.16 -26.23
C PHE A 277 -22.58 0.85 -26.44
N ALA A 278 -23.12 -0.28 -25.98
CA ALA A 278 -22.56 -1.61 -26.28
C ALA A 278 -22.65 -1.96 -27.77
N SER A 279 -23.55 -1.34 -28.54
CA SER A 279 -23.58 -1.54 -29.99
C SER A 279 -22.38 -0.91 -30.69
N GLU A 280 -21.89 0.25 -30.22
CA GLU A 280 -20.66 0.88 -30.77
C GLU A 280 -19.40 0.13 -30.40
N VAL A 281 -19.37 -0.51 -29.20
CA VAL A 281 -18.28 -1.42 -28.77
C VAL A 281 -18.49 -2.83 -29.37
N GLY A 282 -19.74 -3.25 -29.55
CA GLY A 282 -20.11 -4.52 -30.16
C GLY A 282 -19.82 -4.54 -31.66
N GLU A 283 -20.09 -3.47 -32.39
CA GLU A 283 -19.65 -3.30 -33.79
C GLU A 283 -18.13 -3.34 -33.89
N ALA A 284 -17.41 -2.77 -32.90
CA ALA A 284 -15.96 -2.86 -32.83
C ALA A 284 -15.45 -4.27 -32.45
N LEU A 285 -16.29 -5.15 -31.86
CA LEU A 285 -15.98 -6.53 -31.54
C LEU A 285 -16.40 -7.51 -32.65
N GLU A 286 -17.45 -7.19 -33.44
CA GLU A 286 -17.85 -7.96 -34.61
C GLU A 286 -16.87 -7.82 -35.79
N ASP A 287 -16.13 -6.70 -35.87
CA ASP A 287 -15.04 -6.48 -36.83
C ASP A 287 -13.77 -7.32 -36.51
N LEU A 288 -13.76 -8.09 -35.43
CA LEU A 288 -12.61 -8.95 -35.01
C LEU A 288 -12.39 -10.20 -35.89
N ASP A 289 -13.26 -10.50 -36.82
CA ASP A 289 -13.12 -11.66 -37.73
C ASP A 289 -12.27 -11.39 -38.98
N ILE A 290 -11.62 -10.23 -39.11
CA ILE A 290 -10.85 -9.87 -40.31
C ILE A 290 -9.39 -9.49 -39.97
N GLU A 291 -8.50 -10.38 -40.38
CA GLU A 291 -7.07 -10.28 -40.74
C GLU A 291 -6.11 -9.38 -39.95
N ILE A 292 -5.20 -10.10 -39.27
CA ILE A 292 -3.93 -9.58 -38.76
C ILE A 292 -2.96 -9.45 -39.97
N THR A 293 -2.60 -8.25 -40.36
CA THR A 293 -1.40 -8.00 -41.15
C THR A 293 -0.41 -7.14 -40.37
N ASP A 294 0.81 -7.70 -40.30
CA ASP A 294 2.01 -7.07 -39.75
C ASP A 294 2.37 -5.75 -40.46
N GLU A 295 2.69 -4.75 -39.68
CA GLU A 295 3.84 -3.82 -39.86
C GLU A 295 3.70 -2.63 -38.91
N THR A 296 4.55 -2.55 -37.88
CA THR A 296 5.25 -1.30 -37.56
C THR A 296 6.28 -1.51 -36.43
N LYS A 297 7.50 -1.35 -36.79
CA LYS A 297 8.63 -1.19 -35.85
C LYS A 297 8.78 0.30 -35.50
N GLY A 298 8.70 0.62 -34.19
CA GLY A 298 9.48 1.73 -33.63
C GLY A 298 9.01 3.15 -33.87
N GLU A 299 7.71 3.43 -33.93
CA GLU A 299 7.20 4.81 -33.96
C GLU A 299 6.68 5.24 -32.58
N GLU A 300 7.06 6.47 -32.17
CA GLU A 300 6.47 7.14 -30.99
C GLU A 300 4.96 7.34 -31.20
N ILE A 301 4.16 6.80 -30.27
CA ILE A 301 2.70 6.90 -30.36
C ILE A 301 2.25 8.25 -29.82
N ASP A 302 1.79 9.14 -30.67
CA ASP A 302 1.12 10.41 -30.31
C ASP A 302 -0.38 10.15 -30.10
N MET A 303 -0.79 9.83 -28.87
CA MET A 303 -2.18 9.47 -28.54
C MET A 303 -3.19 10.61 -28.72
N GLU A 304 -2.79 11.88 -28.83
CA GLU A 304 -3.70 13.01 -29.10
C GLU A 304 -4.10 13.12 -30.56
N LYS A 305 -3.16 12.83 -31.48
CA LYS A 305 -3.44 12.85 -32.92
C LYS A 305 -4.10 11.57 -33.43
N ASP A 306 -3.94 10.49 -32.71
CA ASP A 306 -4.44 9.17 -33.11
C ASP A 306 -5.90 8.93 -32.73
N ILE A 307 -6.53 9.79 -31.91
CA ILE A 307 -7.95 9.64 -31.55
C ILE A 307 -8.87 9.74 -32.78
N GLU A 308 -8.56 10.59 -33.76
CA GLU A 308 -9.33 10.69 -35.02
C GLU A 308 -9.03 9.51 -35.98
N LYS A 309 -7.80 8.97 -35.95
CA LYS A 309 -7.41 7.77 -36.71
C LYS A 309 -7.83 6.44 -36.02
N LEU A 310 -8.03 6.43 -34.72
CA LEU A 310 -8.48 5.27 -33.95
C LEU A 310 -9.88 4.74 -34.36
N ALA A 311 -10.64 5.51 -35.14
CA ALA A 311 -11.87 5.03 -35.73
C ALA A 311 -11.66 3.91 -36.78
N GLU A 312 -10.46 3.79 -37.35
CA GLU A 312 -10.09 2.80 -38.34
C GLU A 312 -9.16 1.67 -37.82
N GLU A 313 -8.69 1.75 -36.55
CA GLU A 313 -7.74 0.76 -36.01
C GLU A 313 -8.46 -0.39 -35.28
N ALA A 314 -7.77 -1.55 -35.21
CA ALA A 314 -8.29 -2.78 -34.61
C ALA A 314 -8.77 -2.56 -33.15
N PRO A 315 -9.87 -3.17 -32.73
CA PRO A 315 -10.52 -2.99 -31.41
C PRO A 315 -9.60 -3.17 -30.22
N ILE A 316 -8.61 -4.03 -30.33
CA ILE A 316 -7.62 -4.30 -29.29
C ILE A 316 -6.69 -3.11 -29.01
N VAL A 317 -6.33 -2.36 -30.06
CA VAL A 317 -5.52 -1.14 -29.92
C VAL A 317 -6.27 -0.10 -29.10
N LYS A 318 -7.56 0.07 -29.39
CA LYS A 318 -8.45 0.95 -28.63
C LYS A 318 -8.54 0.54 -27.15
N ILE A 319 -8.71 -0.75 -26.88
CA ILE A 319 -8.77 -1.26 -25.50
C ILE A 319 -7.49 -0.91 -24.73
N VAL A 320 -6.32 -1.22 -25.28
CA VAL A 320 -5.03 -0.94 -24.61
C VAL A 320 -4.84 0.56 -24.41
N THR A 321 -5.12 1.38 -25.43
CA THR A 321 -5.04 2.85 -25.35
C THR A 321 -5.94 3.41 -24.25
N VAL A 322 -7.18 2.94 -24.16
CA VAL A 322 -8.14 3.33 -23.12
C VAL A 322 -7.65 2.93 -21.73
N LEU A 323 -7.06 1.74 -21.58
CA LEU A 323 -6.51 1.28 -20.30
C LEU A 323 -5.35 2.18 -19.85
N LEU A 324 -4.43 2.52 -20.74
CA LEU A 324 -3.30 3.41 -20.43
C LEU A 324 -3.78 4.82 -20.07
N ARG A 325 -4.69 5.39 -20.85
CA ARG A 325 -5.28 6.71 -20.58
C ARG A 325 -5.97 6.73 -19.22
N ASN A 326 -6.81 5.74 -18.94
CA ASN A 326 -7.53 5.62 -17.67
C ASN A 326 -6.57 5.53 -16.47
N ALA A 327 -5.42 4.86 -16.63
CA ALA A 327 -4.40 4.79 -15.59
C ALA A 327 -3.81 6.17 -15.30
N ILE A 328 -3.49 6.94 -16.32
CA ILE A 328 -2.87 8.28 -16.17
C ILE A 328 -3.85 9.28 -15.57
N GLU A 329 -5.06 9.38 -16.15
CA GLU A 329 -6.12 10.27 -15.64
C GLU A 329 -6.50 9.94 -14.19
N GLY A 330 -6.55 8.63 -13.84
CA GLY A 330 -6.82 8.13 -12.48
C GLY A 330 -5.61 8.15 -11.55
N ARG A 331 -4.44 8.63 -11.99
CA ARG A 331 -3.17 8.63 -11.24
C ARG A 331 -2.82 7.25 -10.67
N ALA A 332 -3.04 6.22 -11.45
CA ALA A 332 -2.68 4.87 -11.07
C ALA A 332 -1.17 4.65 -11.27
N SER A 333 -0.52 4.08 -10.27
CA SER A 333 0.89 3.69 -10.36
C SER A 333 1.08 2.40 -11.16
N ASP A 334 0.11 1.48 -11.10
CA ASP A 334 0.23 0.18 -11.77
C ASP A 334 -1.13 -0.24 -12.36
N ILE A 335 -1.11 -0.89 -13.52
CA ILE A 335 -2.24 -1.57 -14.16
C ILE A 335 -1.98 -3.07 -14.08
N HIS A 336 -2.91 -3.81 -13.51
CA HIS A 336 -2.87 -5.27 -13.43
C HIS A 336 -3.90 -5.86 -14.37
N ILE A 337 -3.47 -6.67 -15.30
CA ILE A 337 -4.30 -7.38 -16.29
C ILE A 337 -4.23 -8.85 -15.94
N GLU A 338 -5.34 -9.41 -15.43
CA GLU A 338 -5.36 -10.71 -14.78
C GLU A 338 -6.43 -11.60 -15.41
N PRO A 339 -6.05 -12.71 -16.06
CA PRO A 339 -7.01 -13.67 -16.56
C PRO A 339 -7.68 -14.41 -15.39
N THR A 340 -9.00 -14.55 -15.48
CA THR A 340 -9.80 -15.44 -14.65
C THR A 340 -10.44 -16.51 -15.50
N ARG A 341 -11.19 -17.46 -14.93
CA ARG A 341 -11.82 -18.54 -15.70
C ARG A 341 -12.82 -18.05 -16.75
N THR A 342 -13.46 -16.91 -16.53
CA THR A 342 -14.56 -16.42 -17.36
C THR A 342 -14.37 -15.01 -17.88
N LYS A 343 -13.43 -14.22 -17.34
CA LYS A 343 -13.25 -12.81 -17.67
C LYS A 343 -11.79 -12.41 -17.54
N LEU A 344 -11.38 -11.39 -18.28
CA LEU A 344 -10.14 -10.66 -18.09
C LEU A 344 -10.37 -9.52 -17.11
N LYS A 345 -9.74 -9.59 -15.93
CA LYS A 345 -9.90 -8.61 -14.85
C LYS A 345 -8.81 -7.55 -14.92
N ILE A 346 -9.20 -6.28 -15.00
CA ILE A 346 -8.29 -5.14 -14.98
C ILE A 346 -8.40 -4.46 -13.61
N ARG A 347 -7.26 -4.24 -12.96
CA ARG A 347 -7.16 -3.52 -11.70
C ARG A 347 -6.15 -2.40 -11.81
N PHE A 348 -6.44 -1.27 -11.18
CA PHE A 348 -5.53 -0.15 -11.07
C PHE A 348 -5.05 0.00 -9.63
N ARG A 349 -3.77 0.29 -9.44
CA ARG A 349 -3.22 0.62 -8.13
C ARG A 349 -3.17 2.14 -7.98
N VAL A 350 -3.94 2.68 -7.05
CA VAL A 350 -3.98 4.12 -6.73
C VAL A 350 -3.62 4.28 -5.26
N ASP A 351 -2.68 5.17 -4.94
CA ASP A 351 -2.16 5.41 -3.58
C ASP A 351 -1.77 4.13 -2.81
N GLY A 352 -1.24 3.14 -3.55
CA GLY A 352 -0.79 1.84 -3.01
C GLY A 352 -1.86 0.76 -2.91
N LYS A 353 -3.15 1.07 -3.09
CA LYS A 353 -4.27 0.10 -3.05
C LYS A 353 -4.72 -0.32 -4.44
N LEU A 354 -5.07 -1.60 -4.60
CA LEU A 354 -5.60 -2.16 -5.85
C LEU A 354 -7.13 -2.03 -5.89
N HIS A 355 -7.64 -1.40 -6.94
CA HIS A 355 -9.07 -1.26 -7.20
C HIS A 355 -9.44 -2.03 -8.49
N ALA A 356 -10.49 -2.86 -8.42
CA ALA A 356 -11.02 -3.51 -9.62
C ALA A 356 -11.88 -2.49 -10.37
N SER A 357 -11.54 -2.22 -11.64
CA SER A 357 -12.19 -1.15 -12.41
C SER A 357 -12.90 -1.65 -13.66
N LEU A 358 -12.39 -2.71 -14.31
CA LEU A 358 -12.90 -3.17 -15.60
C LEU A 358 -12.83 -4.70 -15.70
N PHE A 359 -13.82 -5.28 -16.36
CA PHE A 359 -13.86 -6.68 -16.72
C PHE A 359 -14.11 -6.77 -18.23
N LEU A 360 -13.20 -7.42 -18.95
CA LEU A 360 -13.33 -7.67 -20.38
C LEU A 360 -13.69 -9.16 -20.61
N PRO A 361 -14.25 -9.51 -21.77
CA PRO A 361 -14.41 -10.91 -22.19
C PRO A 361 -13.05 -11.63 -22.15
N ILE A 362 -13.03 -12.90 -21.73
CA ILE A 362 -11.76 -13.66 -21.63
C ILE A 362 -11.12 -13.86 -23.01
N GLU A 363 -11.89 -13.87 -24.06
CA GLU A 363 -11.47 -14.02 -25.45
C GLU A 363 -10.51 -12.90 -25.88
N THR A 364 -10.63 -11.70 -25.27
CA THR A 364 -9.74 -10.56 -25.55
C THR A 364 -8.36 -10.69 -24.89
N HIS A 365 -8.16 -11.67 -23.99
CA HIS A 365 -6.94 -11.82 -23.20
C HIS A 365 -5.68 -11.96 -24.05
N LEU A 366 -5.65 -12.95 -24.94
CA LEU A 366 -4.45 -13.24 -25.75
C LEU A 366 -4.08 -12.06 -26.64
N ALA A 367 -5.07 -11.43 -27.27
CA ALA A 367 -4.84 -10.29 -28.15
C ALA A 367 -4.38 -9.04 -27.36
N THR A 368 -4.95 -8.78 -26.17
CA THR A 368 -4.52 -7.69 -25.28
C THR A 368 -3.08 -7.88 -24.83
N VAL A 369 -2.71 -9.10 -24.39
CA VAL A 369 -1.34 -9.41 -23.98
C VAL A 369 -0.37 -9.30 -25.16
N ALA A 370 -0.72 -9.83 -26.33
CA ALA A 370 0.10 -9.73 -27.54
C ALA A 370 0.35 -8.27 -27.92
N ARG A 371 -0.68 -7.41 -27.91
CA ARG A 371 -0.53 -5.98 -28.18
C ARG A 371 0.40 -5.29 -27.20
N ILE A 372 0.29 -5.58 -25.90
CA ILE A 372 1.17 -5.02 -24.87
C ILE A 372 2.61 -5.51 -25.07
N LYS A 373 2.81 -6.78 -25.44
CA LYS A 373 4.14 -7.32 -25.74
C LYS A 373 4.79 -6.65 -26.96
N ILE A 374 3.98 -6.40 -28.02
CA ILE A 374 4.46 -5.64 -29.20
C ILE A 374 4.94 -4.25 -28.80
N LEU A 375 4.11 -3.49 -28.04
CA LEU A 375 4.46 -2.16 -27.58
C LEU A 375 5.74 -2.14 -26.74
N SER A 376 5.98 -3.21 -25.98
CA SER A 376 7.10 -3.31 -25.03
C SER A 376 8.32 -4.01 -25.59
N GLY A 377 8.33 -4.40 -26.88
CA GLY A 377 9.43 -5.12 -27.52
C GLY A 377 9.65 -6.53 -26.98
N LEU A 378 8.59 -7.18 -26.43
CA LEU A 378 8.64 -8.52 -25.85
C LEU A 378 8.32 -9.61 -26.90
N LYS A 379 8.77 -10.84 -26.64
CA LYS A 379 8.49 -11.99 -27.50
C LYS A 379 7.03 -12.44 -27.35
N ILE A 380 6.27 -12.38 -28.44
CA ILE A 380 4.84 -12.71 -28.44
C ILE A 380 4.63 -14.21 -28.29
N ASP A 381 5.50 -15.00 -28.92
CA ASP A 381 5.46 -16.48 -28.97
C ASP A 381 5.87 -17.16 -27.66
N GLU A 382 6.60 -16.47 -26.79
CA GLU A 382 7.02 -17.01 -25.48
C GLU A 382 6.01 -16.63 -24.40
N GLN A 383 5.23 -17.61 -23.93
CA GLN A 383 4.20 -17.45 -22.90
C GLN A 383 4.50 -18.20 -21.61
N ARG A 384 5.62 -18.96 -21.58
CA ARG A 384 5.97 -19.84 -20.46
C ARG A 384 6.99 -19.23 -19.51
N LEU A 385 7.68 -18.16 -19.95
CA LEU A 385 8.69 -17.46 -19.16
C LEU A 385 8.24 -16.03 -18.88
N PRO A 386 8.52 -15.50 -17.67
CA PRO A 386 8.34 -14.08 -17.40
C PRO A 386 9.18 -13.24 -18.36
N GLN A 387 8.65 -12.09 -18.74
CA GLN A 387 9.34 -11.13 -19.60
C GLN A 387 9.15 -9.73 -19.05
N ASP A 388 10.19 -8.89 -19.14
CA ASP A 388 10.16 -7.49 -18.77
C ASP A 388 10.52 -6.61 -19.97
N GLY A 389 9.76 -5.53 -20.16
CA GLY A 389 9.94 -4.60 -21.26
C GLY A 389 9.49 -3.20 -20.89
N ARG A 390 9.64 -2.28 -21.85
CA ARG A 390 9.22 -0.89 -21.67
C ARG A 390 8.79 -0.28 -23.00
N PHE A 391 7.93 0.73 -22.89
CA PHE A 391 7.56 1.60 -24.01
C PHE A 391 7.23 2.99 -23.49
N SER A 392 7.23 3.98 -24.36
CA SER A 392 6.82 5.35 -24.05
C SER A 392 5.61 5.73 -24.89
N ALA A 393 4.71 6.51 -24.32
CA ALA A 393 3.55 7.05 -25.00
C ALA A 393 3.37 8.52 -24.67
N LYS A 394 3.03 9.32 -25.69
CA LYS A 394 2.73 10.74 -25.51
C LYS A 394 1.26 10.90 -25.11
N MET A 395 1.03 11.50 -23.95
CA MET A 395 -0.30 11.71 -23.37
C MET A 395 -0.36 13.10 -22.74
N GLU A 396 -1.42 13.85 -22.99
CA GLU A 396 -1.59 15.22 -22.49
C GLU A 396 -0.36 16.11 -22.74
N GLY A 397 0.25 16.00 -23.93
CA GLY A 397 1.46 16.74 -24.29
C GLY A 397 2.75 16.32 -23.59
N ARG A 398 2.73 15.22 -22.81
CA ARG A 398 3.86 14.68 -22.03
C ARG A 398 4.22 13.27 -22.48
N ASN A 399 5.50 12.94 -22.51
CA ASN A 399 5.95 11.56 -22.70
C ASN A 399 5.90 10.83 -21.36
N ILE A 400 5.16 9.73 -21.31
CA ILE A 400 5.03 8.88 -20.15
C ILE A 400 5.64 7.53 -20.47
N ASP A 401 6.55 7.09 -19.61
CA ASP A 401 7.17 5.79 -19.73
C ASP A 401 6.36 4.71 -19.02
N PHE A 402 6.29 3.54 -19.63
CA PHE A 402 5.61 2.38 -19.08
C PHE A 402 6.58 1.20 -18.98
N ARG A 403 6.66 0.59 -17.81
CA ARG A 403 7.33 -0.70 -17.60
C ARG A 403 6.30 -1.80 -17.59
N VAL A 404 6.58 -2.84 -18.34
CA VAL A 404 5.70 -4.00 -18.50
C VAL A 404 6.40 -5.23 -17.98
N SER A 405 5.72 -5.98 -17.13
CA SER A 405 6.16 -7.31 -16.70
C SER A 405 5.05 -8.32 -16.99
N THR A 406 5.39 -9.40 -17.68
CA THR A 406 4.50 -10.52 -17.92
C THR A 406 4.87 -11.70 -17.03
N PHE A 407 3.87 -12.41 -16.53
CA PHE A 407 4.05 -13.55 -15.66
C PHE A 407 3.10 -14.69 -16.05
N PRO A 408 3.60 -15.89 -16.36
CA PRO A 408 2.78 -17.04 -16.71
C PRO A 408 1.97 -17.51 -15.50
N THR A 409 0.67 -17.68 -15.69
CA THR A 409 -0.22 -18.27 -14.70
C THR A 409 -0.96 -19.47 -15.31
N THR A 410 -1.64 -20.26 -14.48
CA THR A 410 -2.43 -21.43 -14.93
C THR A 410 -3.61 -21.06 -15.84
N LEU A 411 -4.02 -19.80 -15.87
CA LEU A 411 -5.14 -19.30 -16.68
C LEU A 411 -4.68 -18.41 -17.86
N GLY A 412 -3.39 -18.33 -18.10
CA GLY A 412 -2.76 -17.47 -19.10
C GLY A 412 -1.79 -16.47 -18.48
N GLU A 413 -1.21 -15.59 -19.28
CA GLU A 413 -0.25 -14.62 -18.78
C GLU A 413 -0.95 -13.47 -18.04
N LYS A 414 -0.47 -13.18 -16.84
CA LYS A 414 -0.76 -11.95 -16.11
C LYS A 414 0.19 -10.86 -16.58
N VAL A 415 -0.30 -9.65 -16.80
CA VAL A 415 0.53 -8.48 -17.13
C VAL A 415 0.39 -7.43 -16.05
N VAL A 416 1.51 -6.81 -15.69
CA VAL A 416 1.56 -5.63 -14.84
C VAL A 416 2.26 -4.52 -15.62
N ILE A 417 1.59 -3.37 -15.73
CA ILE A 417 2.15 -2.18 -16.38
C ILE A 417 2.29 -1.11 -15.31
N ARG A 418 3.50 -0.65 -15.08
CA ARG A 418 3.79 0.49 -14.20
C ARG A 418 3.90 1.76 -15.01
N SER A 419 3.16 2.80 -14.62
CA SER A 419 3.27 4.14 -15.20
C SER A 419 4.38 4.92 -14.49
N LEU A 420 5.21 5.58 -15.27
CA LEU A 420 6.32 6.42 -14.82
C LEU A 420 6.11 7.83 -15.40
N ASP A 421 5.28 8.63 -14.73
CA ASP A 421 5.01 10.01 -15.14
C ASP A 421 6.15 10.92 -14.65
N PRO A 422 6.95 11.53 -15.55
CA PRO A 422 8.03 12.43 -15.17
C PRO A 422 7.55 13.62 -14.33
N ALA A 423 6.31 14.09 -14.53
CA ALA A 423 5.75 15.21 -13.78
C ALA A 423 5.56 14.90 -12.29
N GLU A 424 5.29 13.64 -11.93
CA GLU A 424 5.25 13.21 -10.52
C GLU A 424 6.64 13.04 -9.91
N GLY A 425 7.65 12.71 -10.71
CA GLY A 425 9.02 12.48 -10.29
C GLY A 425 9.88 13.75 -10.13
N LEU A 426 9.53 14.84 -10.80
CA LEU A 426 10.32 16.07 -10.85
C LEU A 426 9.98 17.08 -9.73
N LYS A 427 9.69 16.61 -8.51
CA LYS A 427 9.44 17.45 -7.34
C LYS A 427 10.73 18.11 -6.83
N SER A 428 10.62 19.33 -6.33
CA SER A 428 11.76 19.97 -5.65
C SER A 428 12.07 19.26 -4.32
N MET A 429 13.28 19.42 -3.79
CA MET A 429 13.64 18.87 -2.47
C MET A 429 12.63 19.29 -1.38
N SER A 430 12.15 20.53 -1.43
CA SER A 430 11.16 21.04 -0.49
C SER A 430 9.80 20.34 -0.64
N ASP A 431 9.35 20.09 -1.88
CA ASP A 431 8.09 19.37 -2.15
C ASP A 431 8.16 17.91 -1.71
N LEU A 432 9.36 17.31 -1.74
CA LEU A 432 9.61 15.99 -1.20
C LEU A 432 9.60 15.95 0.33
N GLY A 433 9.59 17.12 0.98
CA GLY A 433 9.59 17.25 2.43
C GLY A 433 10.98 17.40 3.05
N VAL A 434 12.03 17.61 2.27
CA VAL A 434 13.33 17.99 2.82
C VAL A 434 13.26 19.45 3.26
N THR A 435 13.23 19.72 4.56
CA THR A 435 13.02 21.05 5.13
C THR A 435 14.06 21.40 6.19
N GLY A 436 14.09 22.64 6.61
CA GLY A 436 14.91 23.12 7.71
C GLY A 436 16.39 22.78 7.55
N LYS A 437 16.99 22.33 8.63
CA LYS A 437 18.42 21.98 8.69
C LYS A 437 18.81 20.86 7.73
N ASN A 438 17.94 19.86 7.54
CA ASN A 438 18.20 18.76 6.60
C ASN A 438 18.35 19.27 5.16
N LEU A 439 17.54 20.25 4.76
CA LEU A 439 17.65 20.89 3.44
C LEU A 439 18.96 21.69 3.31
N GLN A 440 19.35 22.43 4.35
CA GLN A 440 20.61 23.19 4.35
C GLN A 440 21.82 22.25 4.22
N ILE A 441 21.83 21.15 4.97
CA ILE A 441 22.89 20.14 4.92
C ILE A 441 22.96 19.52 3.51
N LEU A 442 21.85 19.07 2.96
CA LEU A 442 21.82 18.46 1.62
C LEU A 442 22.29 19.44 0.55
N LYS A 443 21.75 20.67 0.53
CA LYS A 443 22.16 21.70 -0.43
C LYS A 443 23.65 22.06 -0.33
N SER A 444 24.18 22.12 0.89
CA SER A 444 25.61 22.41 1.08
C SER A 444 26.49 21.24 0.64
N SER A 445 26.04 20.00 0.85
CA SER A 445 26.79 18.80 0.47
C SER A 445 26.88 18.62 -1.03
N ILE A 446 25.76 18.73 -1.74
CA ILE A 446 25.74 18.52 -3.20
C ILE A 446 26.40 19.65 -4.00
N ARG A 447 26.63 20.82 -3.37
CA ARG A 447 27.36 21.94 -3.99
C ARG A 447 28.88 21.85 -3.82
N ARG A 448 29.37 20.89 -3.05
CA ARG A 448 30.82 20.65 -2.98
C ARG A 448 31.31 20.12 -4.32
N PRO A 449 32.53 20.50 -4.74
CA PRO A 449 33.06 20.01 -6.02
C PRO A 449 33.32 18.51 -5.99
N THR A 450 33.58 17.94 -4.82
CA THR A 450 33.96 16.52 -4.66
C THR A 450 33.36 15.93 -3.40
N GLY A 451 33.41 14.62 -3.28
CA GLY A 451 32.95 13.89 -2.13
C GLY A 451 31.67 13.12 -2.43
N MET A 452 31.19 12.37 -1.44
CA MET A 452 30.06 11.47 -1.59
C MET A 452 28.88 11.91 -0.70
N THR A 453 27.67 11.93 -1.28
CA THR A 453 26.42 12.11 -0.55
C THR A 453 25.60 10.85 -0.68
N LEU A 454 25.30 10.20 0.45
CA LEU A 454 24.57 8.94 0.51
C LEU A 454 23.17 9.14 1.05
N VAL A 455 22.17 8.60 0.36
CA VAL A 455 20.79 8.51 0.85
C VAL A 455 20.48 7.07 1.23
N THR A 456 20.02 6.84 2.45
CA THR A 456 19.75 5.49 2.94
C THR A 456 18.29 5.30 3.38
N GLY A 457 17.87 4.05 3.45
CA GLY A 457 16.52 3.67 3.85
C GLY A 457 16.07 2.37 3.19
N PRO A 458 14.93 1.81 3.60
CA PRO A 458 14.39 0.59 3.00
C PRO A 458 13.93 0.83 1.56
N THR A 459 13.60 -0.27 0.88
CA THR A 459 12.97 -0.21 -0.45
C THR A 459 11.66 0.58 -0.37
N GLY A 460 11.42 1.44 -1.36
CA GLY A 460 10.21 2.27 -1.42
C GLY A 460 10.22 3.50 -0.50
N SER A 461 11.33 3.84 0.16
CA SER A 461 11.44 5.06 0.97
C SER A 461 11.63 6.35 0.14
N GLY A 462 11.74 6.27 -1.19
CA GLY A 462 11.87 7.42 -2.08
C GLY A 462 13.30 7.92 -2.28
N LYS A 463 14.32 7.10 -2.03
CA LYS A 463 15.75 7.47 -2.17
C LYS A 463 16.09 8.01 -3.56
N THR A 464 15.72 7.27 -4.59
CA THR A 464 15.96 7.65 -6.00
C THR A 464 15.32 8.97 -6.34
N THR A 465 14.08 9.22 -5.90
CA THR A 465 13.39 10.49 -6.12
C THR A 465 14.13 11.67 -5.47
N THR A 466 14.70 11.46 -4.28
CA THR A 466 15.52 12.49 -3.60
C THR A 466 16.83 12.73 -4.36
N LEU A 467 17.51 11.69 -4.83
CA LEU A 467 18.72 11.85 -5.65
C LEU A 467 18.42 12.54 -6.99
N TYR A 468 17.32 12.19 -7.64
CA TYR A 468 16.89 12.85 -8.88
C TYR A 468 16.59 14.33 -8.67
N SER A 469 15.96 14.69 -7.54
CA SER A 469 15.77 16.11 -7.16
C SER A 469 17.11 16.82 -6.93
N ALA A 470 18.11 16.12 -6.39
CA ALA A 470 19.47 16.63 -6.26
C ALA A 470 20.14 16.83 -7.62
N LEU A 471 20.08 15.81 -8.52
CA LEU A 471 20.60 15.91 -9.90
C LEU A 471 19.97 17.09 -10.64
N ARG A 472 18.66 17.25 -10.58
CA ARG A 472 17.97 18.37 -11.21
C ARG A 472 18.47 19.74 -10.71
N THR A 473 18.82 19.83 -9.43
CA THR A 473 19.36 21.09 -8.84
C THR A 473 20.76 21.37 -9.33
N LEU A 474 21.54 20.34 -9.69
CA LEU A 474 22.92 20.42 -10.15
C LEU A 474 23.04 20.48 -11.66
N ASN A 475 22.03 20.04 -12.38
CA ASN A 475 22.02 19.91 -13.84
C ASN A 475 22.02 21.30 -14.50
N ASN A 476 23.07 21.58 -15.24
CA ASN A 476 23.23 22.74 -16.10
C ASN A 476 24.20 22.40 -17.24
N GLU A 477 24.23 23.21 -18.29
CA GLU A 477 25.01 22.96 -19.50
C GLU A 477 26.56 22.84 -19.31
N SER A 478 27.05 23.31 -18.14
CA SER A 478 28.51 23.28 -17.85
C SER A 478 28.92 22.05 -17.02
N VAL A 479 28.02 21.14 -16.68
CA VAL A 479 28.28 20.01 -15.79
C VAL A 479 27.95 18.71 -16.49
N ASN A 480 28.90 17.79 -16.57
CA ASN A 480 28.69 16.45 -17.10
C ASN A 480 28.20 15.51 -16.00
N ILE A 481 26.91 15.14 -16.06
CA ILE A 481 26.27 14.23 -15.11
C ILE A 481 26.08 12.86 -15.76
N VAL A 482 26.62 11.82 -15.12
CA VAL A 482 26.46 10.43 -15.56
C VAL A 482 25.86 9.59 -14.44
N THR A 483 24.86 8.77 -14.78
CA THR A 483 24.23 7.85 -13.82
C THR A 483 24.41 6.40 -14.22
N LEU A 484 24.37 5.51 -13.22
CA LEU A 484 24.32 4.06 -13.36
C LEU A 484 23.23 3.50 -12.44
N GLU A 485 22.23 2.86 -13.01
CA GLU A 485 20.97 2.57 -12.31
C GLU A 485 20.47 1.14 -12.57
N ASP A 486 19.61 0.63 -11.67
CA ASP A 486 19.01 -0.71 -11.76
C ASP A 486 17.52 -0.67 -11.31
N PRO A 487 16.62 -0.35 -12.24
CA PRO A 487 16.79 0.30 -13.55
C PRO A 487 16.69 1.84 -13.49
N VAL A 488 16.85 2.53 -14.63
CA VAL A 488 16.52 3.97 -14.76
C VAL A 488 15.04 4.17 -14.54
N GLU A 489 14.63 5.00 -13.57
CA GLU A 489 13.21 5.20 -13.23
C GLU A 489 12.48 6.09 -14.24
N TYR A 490 13.05 7.24 -14.57
CA TYR A 490 12.60 8.13 -15.66
C TYR A 490 13.78 8.95 -16.21
N PHE A 491 13.64 9.44 -17.42
CA PHE A 491 14.70 10.21 -18.06
C PHE A 491 14.78 11.65 -17.52
N ILE A 492 15.99 12.14 -17.40
CA ILE A 492 16.29 13.51 -17.02
C ILE A 492 17.09 14.14 -18.17
N ASP A 493 16.49 15.17 -18.79
CA ASP A 493 17.16 15.90 -19.87
C ASP A 493 18.51 16.45 -19.39
N GLY A 494 19.55 16.30 -20.22
CA GLY A 494 20.92 16.75 -19.91
C GLY A 494 21.70 15.82 -18.98
N VAL A 495 21.19 14.62 -18.65
CA VAL A 495 21.87 13.60 -17.85
C VAL A 495 22.12 12.35 -18.68
N SER A 496 23.34 11.86 -18.69
CA SER A 496 23.69 10.59 -19.35
C SER A 496 23.37 9.42 -18.42
N GLN A 497 22.21 8.78 -18.63
CA GLN A 497 21.72 7.70 -17.78
C GLN A 497 22.01 6.34 -18.39
N SER A 498 22.70 5.47 -17.64
CA SER A 498 23.01 4.10 -18.01
C SER A 498 22.34 3.11 -17.08
N GLN A 499 21.83 2.03 -17.65
CA GLN A 499 21.19 0.96 -16.89
C GLN A 499 22.06 -0.29 -16.87
N VAL A 500 22.29 -0.87 -15.70
CA VAL A 500 22.98 -2.15 -15.56
C VAL A 500 22.19 -3.28 -16.22
N ASN A 501 22.93 -4.29 -16.68
CA ASN A 501 22.36 -5.51 -17.26
C ASN A 501 23.26 -6.71 -16.87
N SER A 502 22.84 -7.42 -15.85
CA SER A 502 23.56 -8.57 -15.30
C SER A 502 23.72 -9.71 -16.31
N ASP A 503 22.77 -9.87 -17.24
CA ASP A 503 22.78 -10.97 -18.23
C ASP A 503 23.97 -10.91 -19.18
N ILE A 504 24.50 -9.70 -19.41
CA ILE A 504 25.68 -9.48 -20.23
C ILE A 504 26.92 -9.09 -19.40
N GLY A 505 26.85 -9.21 -18.06
CA GLY A 505 27.95 -8.86 -17.16
C GLY A 505 28.15 -7.35 -16.95
N TYR A 506 27.21 -6.51 -17.37
CA TYR A 506 27.23 -5.07 -17.13
C TYR A 506 26.61 -4.77 -15.77
N VAL A 507 27.43 -4.77 -14.73
CA VAL A 507 27.05 -4.55 -13.33
C VAL A 507 27.55 -3.21 -12.82
N PHE A 508 27.16 -2.79 -11.61
CA PHE A 508 27.53 -1.49 -11.02
C PHE A 508 29.05 -1.27 -11.02
N ALA A 509 29.85 -2.24 -10.59
CA ALA A 509 31.29 -2.09 -10.55
C ALA A 509 31.92 -1.91 -11.96
N SER A 510 31.47 -2.73 -12.94
CA SER A 510 31.99 -2.60 -14.31
C SER A 510 31.56 -1.30 -14.97
N GLY A 511 30.30 -0.87 -14.75
CA GLY A 511 29.79 0.40 -15.26
C GLY A 511 30.49 1.60 -14.65
N LEU A 512 30.71 1.62 -13.34
CA LEU A 512 31.37 2.73 -12.65
C LEU A 512 32.83 2.93 -13.14
N ARG A 513 33.58 1.82 -13.41
CA ARG A 513 34.90 1.93 -14.01
C ARG A 513 34.87 2.60 -15.39
N GLN A 514 33.82 2.42 -16.17
CA GLN A 514 33.69 3.05 -17.47
C GLN A 514 33.25 4.51 -17.36
N ILE A 515 32.37 4.81 -16.40
CA ILE A 515 31.95 6.19 -16.15
C ILE A 515 33.10 7.10 -15.79
N LEU A 516 34.08 6.64 -15.02
CA LEU A 516 35.28 7.39 -14.66
C LEU A 516 36.15 7.79 -15.88
N ARG A 517 35.88 7.24 -17.08
CA ARG A 517 36.53 7.58 -18.34
C ARG A 517 35.67 8.47 -19.24
N GLN A 518 34.50 8.88 -18.77
CA GLN A 518 33.57 9.74 -19.50
C GLN A 518 33.66 11.20 -19.08
N ASP A 519 34.75 11.57 -18.39
CA ASP A 519 34.99 12.93 -17.88
C ASP A 519 33.77 13.49 -17.07
N PRO A 520 33.25 12.75 -16.07
CA PRO A 520 32.09 13.17 -15.33
C PRO A 520 32.47 14.17 -14.24
N ASP A 521 31.66 15.21 -14.04
CA ASP A 521 31.72 16.05 -12.84
C ASP A 521 30.93 15.45 -11.69
N ILE A 522 29.76 14.85 -12.04
CA ILE A 522 28.82 14.26 -11.08
C ILE A 522 28.48 12.84 -11.52
N ILE A 523 28.65 11.90 -10.60
CA ILE A 523 28.33 10.50 -10.79
C ILE A 523 27.18 10.12 -9.85
N MET A 524 26.12 9.53 -10.38
CA MET A 524 25.11 8.88 -9.54
C MET A 524 25.18 7.37 -9.72
N VAL A 525 25.43 6.64 -8.65
CA VAL A 525 25.34 5.18 -8.58
C VAL A 525 24.05 4.82 -7.88
N GLY A 526 23.12 4.15 -8.55
CA GLY A 526 21.79 3.84 -8.04
C GLY A 526 21.83 3.28 -6.63
N GLU A 527 22.71 2.31 -6.39
CA GLU A 527 22.97 1.78 -5.05
C GLU A 527 24.35 1.13 -4.94
N ILE A 528 24.87 1.09 -3.73
CA ILE A 528 26.10 0.38 -3.36
C ILE A 528 25.71 -0.87 -2.56
N ARG A 529 25.98 -2.06 -3.14
CA ARG A 529 25.65 -3.36 -2.50
C ARG A 529 26.87 -4.17 -2.07
N ASP A 530 27.98 -3.98 -2.78
CA ASP A 530 29.19 -4.81 -2.67
C ASP A 530 30.44 -3.96 -2.45
N GLU A 531 31.50 -4.62 -1.98
CA GLU A 531 32.79 -4.03 -1.66
C GLU A 531 33.41 -3.31 -2.88
N GLU A 532 33.36 -3.93 -4.06
CA GLU A 532 34.00 -3.40 -5.24
C GLU A 532 33.34 -2.08 -5.70
N THR A 533 32.00 -2.02 -5.71
CA THR A 533 31.26 -0.79 -6.03
C THR A 533 31.52 0.29 -4.98
N ALA A 534 31.58 -0.09 -3.69
CA ALA A 534 31.88 0.83 -2.60
C ALA A 534 33.27 1.45 -2.73
N ASP A 535 34.29 0.62 -3.01
CA ASP A 535 35.67 1.07 -3.17
C ASP A 535 35.80 2.03 -4.35
N LEU A 536 35.23 1.70 -5.50
CA LEU A 536 35.22 2.55 -6.68
C LEU A 536 34.49 3.89 -6.43
N ALA A 537 33.37 3.90 -5.72
CA ALA A 537 32.62 5.12 -5.40
C ALA A 537 33.40 6.02 -4.43
N VAL A 538 34.04 5.44 -3.40
CA VAL A 538 34.94 6.16 -2.49
C VAL A 538 36.12 6.75 -3.26
N HIS A 539 36.81 5.96 -4.08
CA HIS A 539 37.92 6.46 -4.88
C HIS A 539 37.51 7.55 -5.86
N ALA A 540 36.35 7.44 -6.53
CA ALA A 540 35.80 8.48 -7.39
C ALA A 540 35.63 9.79 -6.63
N SER A 541 35.07 9.72 -5.42
CA SER A 541 34.85 10.91 -4.58
C SER A 541 36.14 11.58 -4.10
N LEU A 542 37.21 10.81 -3.92
CA LEU A 542 38.55 11.29 -3.54
C LEU A 542 39.32 11.86 -4.72
N THR A 543 39.02 11.42 -5.94
CA THR A 543 39.75 11.82 -7.16
C THR A 543 39.11 12.96 -7.93
N GLY A 544 38.19 13.69 -7.34
CA GLY A 544 37.68 14.93 -7.90
C GLY A 544 36.21 14.94 -8.34
N HIS A 545 35.45 13.86 -8.08
CA HIS A 545 34.08 13.75 -8.52
C HIS A 545 33.08 13.93 -7.37
N MET A 546 31.91 14.53 -7.63
CA MET A 546 30.76 14.45 -6.75
C MET A 546 30.03 13.14 -6.99
N VAL A 547 29.96 12.28 -5.96
CA VAL A 547 29.29 10.98 -6.03
C VAL A 547 27.96 11.03 -5.24
N LEU A 548 26.88 10.69 -5.88
CA LEU A 548 25.56 10.51 -5.29
C LEU A 548 25.19 9.03 -5.31
N SER A 549 24.79 8.45 -4.19
CA SER A 549 24.38 7.04 -4.18
C SER A 549 23.42 6.70 -3.05
N THR A 550 22.94 5.45 -3.06
CA THR A 550 22.10 4.92 -1.99
C THR A 550 22.70 3.73 -1.28
N LEU A 551 22.27 3.55 -0.03
CA LEU A 551 22.53 2.39 0.79
C LEU A 551 21.24 1.86 1.42
N HIS A 552 21.32 0.68 2.01
CA HIS A 552 20.23 0.08 2.79
C HIS A 552 20.64 0.00 4.27
N THR A 553 20.43 1.09 5.01
CA THR A 553 20.55 1.13 6.48
C THR A 553 19.31 1.77 7.08
N ASN A 554 19.04 1.51 8.35
CA ASN A 554 17.83 1.99 9.01
C ASN A 554 17.88 3.49 9.36
N ASN A 555 19.07 4.03 9.57
CA ASN A 555 19.32 5.42 9.94
C ASN A 555 20.61 5.93 9.29
N ALA A 556 20.86 7.23 9.40
CA ALA A 556 22.04 7.87 8.83
C ALA A 556 23.36 7.46 9.52
N LEU A 557 23.32 7.16 10.81
CA LEU A 557 24.50 6.70 11.59
C LEU A 557 25.01 5.35 11.07
N GLY A 558 24.07 4.44 10.72
CA GLY A 558 24.38 3.11 10.20
C GLY A 558 25.13 3.09 8.86
N VAL A 559 25.20 4.22 8.16
CA VAL A 559 25.97 4.32 6.89
C VAL A 559 27.46 4.09 7.13
N ILE A 560 28.01 4.60 8.25
CA ILE A 560 29.43 4.48 8.57
C ILE A 560 29.84 3.03 8.83
N PRO A 561 29.23 2.30 9.79
CA PRO A 561 29.57 0.89 10.00
C PRO A 561 29.29 0.07 8.74
N ARG A 562 28.24 0.38 7.96
CA ARG A 562 27.95 -0.32 6.71
C ARG A 562 29.06 -0.20 5.66
N LEU A 563 29.65 1.00 5.51
CA LEU A 563 30.83 1.17 4.64
C LEU A 563 32.03 0.37 5.15
N ILE A 564 32.25 0.35 6.45
CA ILE A 564 33.33 -0.44 7.06
C ILE A 564 33.10 -1.94 6.82
N ASP A 565 31.88 -2.44 7.01
CA ASP A 565 31.49 -3.83 6.77
C ASP A 565 31.67 -4.24 5.30
N MET A 566 31.52 -3.29 4.37
CA MET A 566 31.81 -3.48 2.95
C MET A 566 33.31 -3.37 2.62
N GLY A 567 34.21 -3.39 3.60
CA GLY A 567 35.64 -3.38 3.39
C GLY A 567 36.30 -2.01 3.25
N ILE A 568 35.53 -0.90 3.30
CA ILE A 568 36.11 0.45 3.22
C ILE A 568 36.91 0.77 4.48
N LYS A 569 38.16 1.10 4.30
CA LYS A 569 39.05 1.42 5.40
C LYS A 569 38.60 2.71 6.10
N PRO A 570 38.52 2.75 7.45
CA PRO A 570 38.00 3.91 8.19
C PRO A 570 38.63 5.24 7.80
N TYR A 571 39.93 5.29 7.49
CA TYR A 571 40.62 6.54 7.12
C TYR A 571 40.22 7.11 5.75
N LEU A 572 39.56 6.33 4.90
CA LEU A 572 39.06 6.79 3.59
C LEU A 572 37.66 7.42 3.72
N ILE A 573 36.91 7.09 4.75
CA ILE A 573 35.51 7.57 4.91
C ILE A 573 35.44 9.09 5.16
N PRO A 574 36.19 9.67 6.10
CA PRO A 574 36.09 11.10 6.39
C PRO A 574 36.37 12.02 5.18
N PRO A 575 37.43 11.81 4.39
CA PRO A 575 37.68 12.66 3.21
C PRO A 575 36.73 12.38 2.04
N ALA A 576 36.11 11.18 1.98
CA ALA A 576 35.21 10.78 0.91
C ALA A 576 33.74 11.19 1.17
N LEU A 577 33.23 11.01 2.40
CA LEU A 577 31.82 11.20 2.72
C LEU A 577 31.52 12.66 3.10
N ASN A 578 30.61 13.30 2.39
CA ASN A 578 30.11 14.65 2.74
C ASN A 578 28.94 14.58 3.70
N THR A 579 27.96 13.72 3.40
CA THR A 579 26.73 13.58 4.18
C THR A 579 26.13 12.19 4.00
N ALA A 580 25.62 11.64 5.09
CA ALA A 580 24.70 10.50 5.10
C ALA A 580 23.31 11.01 5.47
N MET A 581 22.31 10.70 4.66
CA MET A 581 20.92 11.08 4.88
C MET A 581 20.02 9.85 4.89
N ALA A 582 19.29 9.64 5.98
CA ALA A 582 18.27 8.59 6.00
C ALA A 582 16.89 9.16 5.69
N GLN A 583 16.05 8.32 5.09
CA GLN A 583 14.73 8.68 4.57
C GLN A 583 13.69 7.60 4.81
N ARG A 584 12.47 8.03 5.19
CA ARG A 584 11.25 7.24 5.22
C ARG A 584 10.12 8.03 4.56
N LEU A 585 9.02 7.35 4.20
CA LEU A 585 7.81 8.00 3.68
C LEU A 585 6.64 7.80 4.64
N VAL A 586 5.96 8.90 4.97
CA VAL A 586 4.69 8.92 5.69
C VAL A 586 3.57 9.38 4.75
N ARG A 587 2.32 8.99 5.01
CA ARG A 587 1.19 9.50 4.24
C ARG A 587 0.99 10.99 4.55
N ARG A 588 0.76 11.79 3.50
CA ARG A 588 0.46 13.21 3.64
C ARG A 588 -1.01 13.39 3.94
N ILE A 589 -1.33 14.14 5.01
CA ILE A 589 -2.71 14.46 5.36
C ILE A 589 -3.34 15.34 4.28
N CYS A 590 -4.60 15.12 3.98
CA CYS A 590 -5.32 15.88 2.96
C CYS A 590 -5.51 17.34 3.39
N ASP A 591 -4.98 18.28 2.63
CA ASP A 591 -5.08 19.72 2.93
C ASP A 591 -6.52 20.26 2.84
N LYS A 592 -7.42 19.56 2.13
CA LYS A 592 -8.82 19.97 1.94
C LYS A 592 -9.73 19.60 3.12
N CYS A 593 -9.39 18.56 3.88
CA CYS A 593 -10.27 18.04 4.94
C CYS A 593 -9.58 17.81 6.28
N LYS A 594 -8.32 18.21 6.43
CA LYS A 594 -7.66 18.12 7.73
C LYS A 594 -8.33 19.04 8.74
N GLU A 595 -8.61 18.53 9.93
CA GLU A 595 -9.18 19.28 11.03
C GLU A 595 -8.14 19.48 12.14
N PRO A 596 -7.99 20.70 12.65
CA PRO A 596 -7.10 20.92 13.78
C PRO A 596 -7.68 20.25 15.04
N ILE A 597 -6.82 19.58 15.78
CA ILE A 597 -7.15 18.98 17.08
C ILE A 597 -6.23 19.54 18.16
N VAL A 598 -6.76 19.59 19.37
CA VAL A 598 -5.95 19.85 20.56
C VAL A 598 -5.27 18.54 20.93
N PRO A 599 -3.94 18.50 21.06
CA PRO A 599 -3.22 17.30 21.47
C PRO A 599 -3.70 16.81 22.83
N THR A 600 -3.83 15.50 22.99
CA THR A 600 -4.01 14.87 24.31
C THR A 600 -2.76 15.09 25.17
N GLU A 601 -2.87 14.91 26.48
CA GLU A 601 -1.73 15.06 27.38
C GLU A 601 -0.60 14.08 27.02
N GLU A 602 -0.94 12.84 26.66
CA GLU A 602 0.01 11.84 26.21
C GLU A 602 0.77 12.28 24.95
N MET A 603 0.05 12.83 23.96
CA MET A 603 0.68 13.39 22.74
C MET A 603 1.59 14.57 23.06
N ARG A 604 1.20 15.44 24.01
CA ARG A 604 2.04 16.57 24.44
C ARG A 604 3.31 16.11 25.11
N ILE A 605 3.21 15.12 26.00
CA ILE A 605 4.36 14.50 26.67
C ILE A 605 5.30 13.90 25.62
N LEU A 606 4.78 13.07 24.72
CA LEU A 606 5.56 12.45 23.63
C LEU A 606 6.29 13.51 22.80
N ILE A 607 5.59 14.54 22.33
CA ILE A 607 6.17 15.61 21.50
C ILE A 607 7.26 16.35 22.28
N THR A 608 7.00 16.65 23.54
CA THR A 608 7.94 17.40 24.39
C THR A 608 9.20 16.58 24.69
N GLU A 609 9.04 15.29 24.95
CA GLU A 609 10.16 14.38 25.21
C GLU A 609 11.02 14.18 23.96
N GLU A 610 10.38 13.90 22.82
CA GLU A 610 11.09 13.64 21.57
C GLU A 610 11.80 14.89 21.04
N LEU A 611 11.21 16.07 21.19
CA LEU A 611 11.83 17.33 20.79
C LEU A 611 12.71 17.94 21.89
N ARG A 612 12.85 17.27 23.04
CA ARG A 612 13.76 17.68 24.10
C ARG A 612 15.20 17.73 23.57
N GLY A 613 15.83 18.86 23.65
CA GLY A 613 17.21 19.06 23.16
C GLY A 613 17.32 19.53 21.71
N VAL A 614 16.22 19.63 20.96
CA VAL A 614 16.20 20.34 19.68
C VAL A 614 16.12 21.84 19.97
N PRO A 615 17.13 22.65 19.56
CA PRO A 615 17.14 24.09 19.85
C PRO A 615 15.96 24.82 19.20
N THR A 616 15.41 25.81 19.88
CA THR A 616 14.29 26.60 19.38
C THR A 616 14.59 27.26 18.02
N GLU A 617 15.84 27.63 17.78
CA GLU A 617 16.30 28.17 16.48
C GLU A 617 16.16 27.13 15.38
N THR A 618 16.55 25.86 15.65
CA THR A 618 16.37 24.75 14.70
C THR A 618 14.89 24.52 14.43
N LEU A 619 14.02 24.55 15.45
CA LEU A 619 12.58 24.38 15.27
C LEU A 619 11.98 25.49 14.39
N LYS A 620 12.47 26.74 14.51
CA LYS A 620 12.05 27.86 13.65
C LYS A 620 12.39 27.62 12.18
N ASP A 621 13.54 27.02 11.88
CA ASP A 621 13.92 26.64 10.50
C ASP A 621 12.92 25.66 9.85
N TYR A 622 12.20 24.90 10.67
CA TYR A 622 11.12 24.00 10.25
C TYR A 622 9.71 24.62 10.34
N GLY A 623 9.61 25.91 10.70
CA GLY A 623 8.33 26.61 10.81
C GLY A 623 7.61 26.45 12.16
N VAL A 624 8.27 25.89 13.18
CA VAL A 624 7.72 25.75 14.55
C VAL A 624 8.26 26.86 15.44
N SER A 625 7.43 27.86 15.75
CA SER A 625 7.81 29.01 16.54
C SER A 625 7.84 28.75 18.05
N SER A 626 7.00 27.83 18.55
CA SER A 626 6.89 27.50 19.98
C SER A 626 6.23 26.17 20.18
N LEU A 627 6.64 25.44 21.21
CA LEU A 627 6.02 24.18 21.66
C LEU A 627 4.91 24.38 22.69
N SER A 628 4.62 25.61 23.11
CA SER A 628 3.56 25.89 24.11
C SER A 628 2.15 25.84 23.52
N ASN A 629 1.98 26.08 22.24
CA ASN A 629 0.68 26.06 21.56
C ASN A 629 0.68 25.14 20.33
N ILE A 630 0.90 23.85 20.60
CA ILE A 630 0.97 22.82 19.54
C ILE A 630 -0.44 22.58 18.98
N LYS A 631 -0.55 22.64 17.66
CA LYS A 631 -1.72 22.19 16.90
C LYS A 631 -1.36 20.91 16.16
N LEU A 632 -2.19 19.92 16.30
CA LEU A 632 -2.13 18.71 15.48
C LEU A 632 -3.33 18.67 14.54
N TYR A 633 -3.30 17.76 13.60
CA TYR A 633 -4.37 17.61 12.62
C TYR A 633 -4.78 16.14 12.51
N LYS A 634 -6.09 15.93 12.43
CA LYS A 634 -6.65 14.60 12.14
C LYS A 634 -7.18 14.57 10.70
N PRO A 635 -7.10 13.41 10.03
CA PRO A 635 -7.77 13.20 8.76
C PRO A 635 -9.26 13.03 9.00
N LYS A 636 -10.10 13.84 8.31
CA LYS A 636 -11.56 13.70 8.36
C LYS A 636 -12.07 12.76 7.27
N GLY A 637 -11.44 12.81 6.12
CA GLY A 637 -11.97 12.26 4.89
C GLY A 637 -12.78 13.31 4.11
N CYS A 638 -12.61 13.34 2.82
CA CYS A 638 -13.41 14.13 1.89
C CYS A 638 -13.32 13.56 0.48
N ARG A 639 -14.13 14.08 -0.42
CA ARG A 639 -14.16 13.66 -1.82
C ARG A 639 -12.79 13.74 -2.52
N TYR A 640 -11.98 14.77 -2.21
CA TYR A 640 -10.66 14.95 -2.81
C TYR A 640 -9.66 13.84 -2.42
N CYS A 641 -9.73 13.35 -1.20
CA CYS A 641 -8.90 12.24 -0.69
C CYS A 641 -9.64 10.89 -0.67
N SER A 642 -10.81 10.79 -1.30
CA SER A 642 -11.67 9.61 -1.34
C SER A 642 -11.96 9.03 0.04
N GLU A 643 -12.34 9.92 0.94
CA GLU A 643 -12.71 9.61 2.33
C GLU A 643 -11.58 9.03 3.20
N GLU A 644 -10.35 8.89 2.65
CA GLU A 644 -9.20 8.36 3.42
C GLU A 644 -8.54 9.38 4.33
N GLY A 645 -8.75 10.68 4.07
CA GLY A 645 -8.11 11.75 4.80
C GLY A 645 -6.62 11.97 4.49
N PHE A 646 -6.03 11.17 3.58
CA PHE A 646 -4.64 11.28 3.15
C PHE A 646 -4.56 11.37 1.62
N VAL A 647 -3.53 12.09 1.12
CA VAL A 647 -3.26 12.24 -0.32
C VAL A 647 -1.77 12.23 -0.56
N GLY A 648 -1.29 11.19 -1.22
CA GLY A 648 0.13 11.01 -1.52
C GLY A 648 0.99 10.78 -0.27
N ARG A 649 2.29 10.97 -0.43
CA ARG A 649 3.30 10.71 0.60
C ARG A 649 4.27 11.88 0.69
N ILE A 650 4.88 12.06 1.87
CA ILE A 650 5.92 13.04 2.14
C ILE A 650 7.08 12.35 2.86
N GLY A 651 8.32 12.75 2.55
CA GLY A 651 9.49 12.19 3.20
C GLY A 651 9.69 12.73 4.62
N VAL A 652 10.22 11.89 5.50
CA VAL A 652 10.86 12.27 6.75
C VAL A 652 12.34 11.95 6.66
N TYR A 653 13.17 12.85 7.17
CA TYR A 653 14.61 12.84 6.92
C TYR A 653 15.42 13.07 8.19
N GLU A 654 16.60 12.47 8.22
CA GLU A 654 17.67 12.83 9.13
C GLU A 654 18.99 12.92 8.35
N ALA A 655 19.84 13.87 8.66
CA ALA A 655 21.08 14.10 7.94
C ALA A 655 22.26 14.24 8.89
N LEU A 656 23.24 13.38 8.72
CA LEU A 656 24.53 13.40 9.41
C LEU A 656 25.57 14.00 8.48
N ARG A 657 26.16 15.12 8.86
CA ARG A 657 27.23 15.79 8.12
C ARG A 657 28.58 15.28 8.58
N MET A 658 29.51 15.08 7.66
CA MET A 658 30.90 14.81 8.01
C MET A 658 31.53 16.08 8.62
N THR A 659 31.93 15.96 9.90
CA THR A 659 32.66 16.98 10.64
C THR A 659 34.07 16.46 10.97
N PRO A 660 35.04 17.32 11.32
CA PRO A 660 36.36 16.86 11.81
C PRO A 660 36.22 15.90 13.00
N ASP A 661 35.35 16.22 13.97
CA ASP A 661 35.12 15.40 15.16
C ASP A 661 34.56 14.01 14.81
N LEU A 662 33.60 13.95 13.88
CA LEU A 662 33.09 12.67 13.35
C LEU A 662 34.20 11.89 12.67
N GLY A 663 35.06 12.57 11.89
CA GLY A 663 36.23 11.97 11.24
C GLY A 663 37.18 11.32 12.25
N GLU A 664 37.49 12.00 13.36
CA GLU A 664 38.34 11.44 14.42
C GLU A 664 37.69 10.21 15.10
N ILE A 665 36.39 10.24 15.31
CA ILE A 665 35.62 9.10 15.85
C ILE A 665 35.74 7.91 14.92
N ILE A 666 35.54 8.12 13.61
CA ILE A 666 35.61 7.06 12.59
C ILE A 666 36.99 6.40 12.58
N MET A 667 38.06 7.19 12.71
CA MET A 667 39.44 6.71 12.73
C MET A 667 39.75 5.81 13.93
N LYS A 668 38.99 5.92 15.02
CA LYS A 668 39.19 5.19 16.29
C LYS A 668 38.30 3.93 16.43
N SER A 669 37.74 3.40 15.34
CA SER A 669 36.77 2.30 15.35
C SER A 669 35.50 2.69 16.12
N PRO A 670 34.58 3.43 15.49
CA PRO A 670 33.46 4.08 16.14
C PRO A 670 32.47 3.07 16.74
N THR A 671 32.04 3.31 17.97
CA THR A 671 30.89 2.63 18.56
C THR A 671 29.61 3.39 18.21
N GLU A 672 28.47 2.71 18.26
CA GLU A 672 27.16 3.35 18.06
C GLU A 672 26.94 4.50 19.05
N LYS A 673 27.45 4.36 20.29
CA LYS A 673 27.38 5.40 21.32
C LYS A 673 28.15 6.66 20.92
N ASP A 674 29.36 6.50 20.33
CA ASP A 674 30.20 7.61 19.93
C ASP A 674 29.56 8.35 18.75
N LEU A 675 29.05 7.62 17.76
CA LEU A 675 28.32 8.18 16.61
C LEU A 675 27.07 8.95 17.07
N THR A 676 26.31 8.38 18.01
CA THR A 676 25.13 9.02 18.59
C THR A 676 25.47 10.29 19.36
N ALA A 677 26.57 10.28 20.11
CA ALA A 677 27.03 11.45 20.85
C ALA A 677 27.41 12.60 19.89
N GLU A 678 28.14 12.27 18.81
CA GLU A 678 28.51 13.25 17.78
C GLU A 678 27.29 13.76 17.00
N ALA A 679 26.34 12.91 16.64
CA ALA A 679 25.10 13.33 16.01
C ALA A 679 24.32 14.35 16.89
N LYS A 680 24.28 14.11 18.21
CA LYS A 680 23.71 15.06 19.17
C LYS A 680 24.50 16.37 19.23
N SER A 681 25.84 16.31 19.23
CA SER A 681 26.72 17.48 19.17
C SER A 681 26.44 18.32 17.92
N GLN A 682 26.25 17.67 16.77
CA GLN A 682 25.85 18.31 15.53
C GLN A 682 24.40 18.84 15.56
N ARG A 683 23.64 18.57 16.63
CA ARG A 683 22.20 18.87 16.72
C ARG A 683 21.43 18.25 15.55
N MET A 684 21.76 17.00 15.18
CA MET A 684 21.05 16.28 14.14
C MET A 684 19.58 16.09 14.54
N VAL A 685 18.69 16.39 13.62
CA VAL A 685 17.25 16.09 13.76
C VAL A 685 17.04 14.67 13.28
N THR A 686 16.55 13.78 14.14
CA THR A 686 16.30 12.37 13.81
C THR A 686 15.07 12.22 12.91
N LEU A 687 14.92 11.06 12.25
CA LEU A 687 13.73 10.74 11.44
C LEU A 687 12.43 10.97 12.23
N ARG A 688 12.40 10.54 13.49
CA ARG A 688 11.24 10.66 14.35
C ARG A 688 10.96 12.12 14.73
N GLN A 689 11.99 12.88 15.04
CA GLN A 689 11.87 14.31 15.33
C GLN A 689 11.38 15.10 14.09
N ASP A 690 11.94 14.85 12.91
CA ASP A 690 11.49 15.46 11.65
C ASP A 690 10.03 15.11 11.34
N GLY A 691 9.64 13.85 11.57
CA GLY A 691 8.26 13.41 11.43
C GLY A 691 7.31 14.13 12.38
N ILE A 692 7.66 14.26 13.67
CA ILE A 692 6.87 14.97 14.67
C ILE A 692 6.73 16.45 14.29
N ILE A 693 7.81 17.09 13.84
CA ILE A 693 7.77 18.47 13.35
C ILE A 693 6.78 18.59 12.17
N LYS A 694 6.79 17.63 11.24
CA LYS A 694 5.83 17.59 10.12
C LYS A 694 4.40 17.36 10.56
N ALA A 695 4.18 16.59 11.64
CA ALA A 695 2.84 16.44 12.22
C ALA A 695 2.35 17.76 12.85
N ILE A 696 3.20 18.46 13.58
CA ILE A 696 2.89 19.78 14.16
C ILE A 696 2.60 20.82 13.06
N THR A 697 3.34 20.78 11.96
CA THR A 697 3.15 21.69 10.82
C THR A 697 2.02 21.26 9.87
N GLY A 698 1.33 20.15 10.16
CA GLY A 698 0.12 19.73 9.47
C GLY A 698 0.35 19.04 8.11
N TYR A 699 1.50 18.40 7.93
CA TYR A 699 1.80 17.58 6.76
C TYR A 699 1.39 16.12 6.92
N THR A 700 1.40 15.59 8.16
CA THR A 700 1.08 14.19 8.49
C THR A 700 0.46 14.10 9.89
N THR A 701 0.25 12.90 10.41
CA THR A 701 -0.22 12.67 11.78
C THR A 701 0.85 12.02 12.64
N ILE A 702 0.72 12.11 13.96
CA ILE A 702 1.65 11.48 14.91
C ILE A 702 1.64 9.94 14.73
N GLU A 703 0.48 9.35 14.50
CA GLU A 703 0.32 7.90 14.31
C GLU A 703 1.09 7.40 13.07
N GLU A 704 1.06 8.17 11.97
CA GLU A 704 1.84 7.84 10.78
C GLU A 704 3.35 7.91 11.04
N VAL A 705 3.79 8.89 11.81
CA VAL A 705 5.20 9.02 12.19
C VAL A 705 5.63 7.82 13.04
N LEU A 706 4.87 7.48 14.08
CA LEU A 706 5.17 6.36 14.96
C LEU A 706 5.17 5.03 14.22
N ARG A 707 4.22 4.82 13.31
CA ARG A 707 4.14 3.62 12.46
C ARG A 707 5.40 3.38 11.63
N VAL A 708 6.06 4.45 11.18
CA VAL A 708 7.18 4.37 10.24
C VAL A 708 8.53 4.49 10.94
N THR A 709 8.57 5.07 12.15
CA THR A 709 9.80 5.33 12.92
C THR A 709 9.85 4.58 14.25
N GLY A 710 8.90 3.69 14.53
CA GLY A 710 8.89 2.84 15.74
C GLY A 710 9.98 1.77 15.73
N ASP A 711 10.34 1.26 16.92
CA ASP A 711 11.35 0.22 17.11
C ASP A 711 10.83 -1.10 16.50
N GLY A 712 11.15 -1.35 15.25
CA GLY A 712 10.73 -2.55 14.49
C GLY A 712 10.19 -2.25 13.08
N ALA A 713 10.20 -0.98 12.65
CA ALA A 713 9.85 -0.59 11.28
C ALA A 713 11.07 -0.68 10.34
#